data_786e2bfaf325d22273dda12bc704617b
#
_entry.id   786e2bfaf325d22273dda12bc704617b
#
_cell.length_a   1.000
_cell.length_b   1.000
_cell.length_c   1.000
_cell.angle_alpha   90.00
_cell.angle_beta   90.00
_cell.angle_gamma   90.00
#
_symmetry.space_group_name_H-M   'P 1'
#
loop_
_entity.id
_entity.type
_entity.pdbx_description
1 polymer ?
#
loop_
_entity_poly.entity_id
_entity_poly.type
_entity_poly.pdbx_seq_one_letter_code
_entity_poly.pdbx_strand_id
1 'polypeptide(L)'
;MNMKIKDSIVWTAFLAVMAIIMFPSCSDEHEAGILEITNNEIILQAEGDPVQVEVKSNTEWRIDFVESTWFSTDIRGAQSSRTYFTVTYDENISDSERFCDIRVFTKDGKTADVIKIKQLSRYPFIVPASDKMELFTKGGEYEMEISTNVPETDIVITPTVNWVQEYRISDGKLYFNTETNSQSPRTGSIVLSYDDQYQRKVTATINLSQAYSEYANGELVSYPTVHGYAVGGITNNVYVEGTIVANGTSKNFPSNRYVIQNEAGETVVFESESLITFAQFAKVSLCLKDGMIREESEGSFTYRLISGITAAHVISSELSTFTIPERTIAELTDNMVFSLVTLKDVEIASPVGAFTNFKTTDPGAADRKINKNYWVEKFPAYYRYYPTCIRDKNGSNTYMLTAFEAPYAHETLPKGSGSITGMVAKVKLTNFDISESRLCILPLNREDINISDINEITDVLVEWDCNVPDWKEIGSSTFTDYHPTGGEASQANALLSKDGNKYFQQTYADYILGFQDDFRGDVNLNTTDGYYGRMRGGAFNSKPWSTSSYFYVDKISTVGISTSLSLQVEMNASWGGGPVAVVEYAYSMNGEWIKVDNSEFTILGQFDRTAAGGQTEKNIPGYKVYDFKLPDALLNRDNICIRLRPVRLPAGVSSFMPLRLANISIKYNK
;
A
#
# COMPACT_ATOMS: atom_id res chain seq x y z
N MET A 1 -31.15 -8.77 -33.68
CA MET A 1 -30.52 -9.22 -34.92
C MET A 1 -29.37 -10.16 -34.56
N ASN A 2 -29.55 -11.42 -34.89
CA ASN A 2 -28.67 -12.53 -34.47
C ASN A 2 -27.27 -12.45 -35.05
N MET A 3 -26.26 -12.82 -34.28
CA MET A 3 -25.20 -13.66 -34.83
C MET A 3 -24.48 -14.43 -33.70
N LYS A 4 -24.72 -15.75 -33.72
CA LYS A 4 -23.96 -16.75 -32.98
C LYS A 4 -22.68 -17.03 -33.74
N ILE A 5 -21.55 -17.05 -33.06
CA ILE A 5 -20.34 -17.70 -33.56
C ILE A 5 -20.09 -18.93 -32.68
N LYS A 6 -20.14 -20.08 -33.34
CA LYS A 6 -19.75 -21.38 -32.82
C LYS A 6 -18.25 -21.52 -32.99
N ASP A 7 -17.53 -21.82 -31.95
CA ASP A 7 -16.17 -22.36 -32.09
C ASP A 7 -16.21 -23.88 -32.00
N SER A 8 -15.74 -24.46 -33.09
CA SER A 8 -15.65 -25.88 -33.35
C SER A 8 -14.30 -26.38 -32.82
N ILE A 9 -14.33 -27.33 -31.91
CA ILE A 9 -13.16 -28.08 -31.48
C ILE A 9 -12.89 -29.19 -32.52
N VAL A 10 -11.75 -29.09 -33.15
CA VAL A 10 -11.26 -30.11 -34.11
C VAL A 10 -10.54 -31.21 -33.32
N TRP A 11 -11.15 -32.39 -33.28
CA TRP A 11 -10.50 -33.60 -32.86
C TRP A 11 -9.79 -34.23 -34.09
N THR A 12 -8.48 -34.33 -34.05
CA THR A 12 -7.70 -35.07 -35.06
C THR A 12 -7.51 -36.50 -34.58
N ALA A 13 -8.27 -37.39 -35.17
CA ALA A 13 -8.09 -38.84 -34.99
C ALA A 13 -6.94 -39.30 -35.87
N PHE A 14 -5.93 -39.93 -35.29
CA PHE A 14 -4.88 -40.64 -36.00
C PHE A 14 -5.32 -42.11 -36.20
N LEU A 15 -5.65 -42.45 -37.41
CA LEU A 15 -5.83 -43.85 -37.88
C LEU A 15 -4.47 -44.36 -38.34
N ALA A 16 -3.90 -45.32 -37.60
CA ALA A 16 -2.76 -46.08 -38.06
C ALA A 16 -3.24 -47.34 -38.78
N VAL A 17 -2.82 -47.49 -40.03
CA VAL A 17 -3.07 -48.63 -40.89
C VAL A 17 -2.20 -49.78 -40.45
N MET A 18 -2.81 -50.93 -40.12
CA MET A 18 -2.16 -52.20 -39.85
C MET A 18 -1.79 -52.90 -41.16
N ALA A 19 -0.53 -53.11 -41.40
CA ALA A 19 -0.06 -54.06 -42.39
C ALA A 19 0.20 -55.44 -41.70
N ILE A 20 -0.56 -56.42 -42.06
CA ILE A 20 -0.41 -57.83 -41.58
C ILE A 20 0.74 -58.48 -42.32
N ILE A 21 1.80 -58.90 -41.62
CA ILE A 21 2.76 -59.86 -42.07
C ILE A 21 2.64 -61.06 -41.13
N MET A 22 2.10 -62.16 -41.66
CA MET A 22 2.06 -63.48 -40.98
C MET A 22 3.42 -64.10 -41.03
N PHE A 23 4.05 -64.37 -39.89
CA PHE A 23 5.04 -65.41 -39.68
C PHE A 23 4.54 -66.37 -38.60
N PRO A 24 4.58 -67.66 -38.75
CA PRO A 24 4.29 -68.60 -37.70
C PRO A 24 5.49 -68.67 -36.74
N SER A 25 5.37 -68.24 -35.56
CA SER A 25 6.35 -68.48 -34.50
C SER A 25 5.65 -69.10 -33.31
N CYS A 26 6.28 -70.08 -32.72
CA CYS A 26 5.86 -70.84 -31.54
C CYS A 26 5.24 -69.95 -30.45
N SER A 27 4.10 -70.39 -30.00
CA SER A 27 3.41 -69.82 -28.85
C SER A 27 4.09 -70.26 -27.56
N ASP A 28 4.90 -69.41 -27.00
CA ASP A 28 4.92 -69.31 -25.55
C ASP A 28 3.75 -68.38 -25.18
N GLU A 29 2.64 -68.95 -24.76
CA GLU A 29 1.58 -68.27 -24.12
C GLU A 29 2.09 -67.77 -22.74
N HIS A 30 2.79 -66.67 -22.75
CA HIS A 30 2.95 -65.91 -21.49
C HIS A 30 1.57 -65.35 -21.11
N GLU A 31 0.99 -65.87 -20.04
CA GLU A 31 -0.20 -65.29 -19.44
C GLU A 31 0.03 -63.78 -19.30
N ALA A 32 -0.93 -63.01 -19.77
CA ALA A 32 -0.86 -61.57 -19.62
C ALA A 32 -0.70 -61.21 -18.12
N GLY A 33 0.25 -60.35 -17.83
CA GLY A 33 0.48 -59.94 -16.46
C GLY A 33 -0.82 -59.39 -15.82
N ILE A 34 -1.13 -59.86 -14.63
CA ILE A 34 -2.24 -59.36 -13.85
C ILE A 34 -1.80 -58.01 -13.20
N LEU A 35 -2.64 -57.02 -13.37
CA LEU A 35 -2.45 -55.73 -12.72
C LEU A 35 -3.82 -55.26 -12.20
N GLU A 36 -3.93 -55.10 -10.90
CA GLU A 36 -5.12 -54.57 -10.22
C GLU A 36 -4.74 -53.38 -9.36
N ILE A 37 -5.46 -52.29 -9.53
CA ILE A 37 -5.37 -51.10 -8.70
C ILE A 37 -6.62 -51.04 -7.84
N THR A 38 -6.46 -51.04 -6.51
CA THR A 38 -7.59 -51.09 -5.57
C THR A 38 -8.41 -49.80 -5.62
N ASN A 39 -7.76 -48.67 -5.86
CA ASN A 39 -8.39 -47.37 -5.96
C ASN A 39 -7.77 -46.56 -7.11
N ASN A 40 -8.51 -46.36 -8.17
CA ASN A 40 -8.07 -45.63 -9.35
C ASN A 40 -8.46 -44.15 -9.35
N GLU A 41 -9.10 -43.67 -8.30
CA GLU A 41 -9.37 -42.24 -8.05
C GLU A 41 -8.92 -41.88 -6.62
N ILE A 42 -7.93 -41.00 -6.53
CA ILE A 42 -7.35 -40.56 -5.27
C ILE A 42 -7.61 -39.07 -5.09
N ILE A 43 -8.27 -38.72 -4.00
CA ILE A 43 -8.49 -37.33 -3.63
C ILE A 43 -7.54 -37.02 -2.47
N LEU A 44 -6.59 -36.12 -2.73
CA LEU A 44 -5.64 -35.60 -1.76
C LEU A 44 -6.21 -34.32 -1.14
N GLN A 45 -6.00 -34.14 0.14
CA GLN A 45 -6.31 -32.87 0.80
C GLN A 45 -5.37 -31.77 0.29
N ALA A 46 -5.67 -30.51 0.61
CA ALA A 46 -4.77 -29.40 0.28
C ALA A 46 -3.39 -29.59 0.90
N GLU A 47 -3.35 -30.07 2.13
CA GLU A 47 -2.15 -30.43 2.90
C GLU A 47 -2.40 -31.78 3.59
N GLY A 48 -1.40 -32.63 3.70
CA GLY A 48 -1.53 -33.89 4.39
C GLY A 48 -0.33 -34.81 4.24
N ASP A 49 -0.43 -35.97 4.87
CA ASP A 49 0.59 -37.01 4.85
C ASP A 49 0.67 -37.73 3.50
N PRO A 50 1.83 -38.32 3.18
CA PRO A 50 1.98 -39.16 2.00
C PRO A 50 0.96 -40.29 1.94
N VAL A 51 0.42 -40.54 0.73
CA VAL A 51 -0.61 -41.55 0.51
C VAL A 51 -0.03 -42.80 -0.12
N GLN A 52 -0.34 -43.97 0.42
CA GLN A 52 0.04 -45.25 -0.15
C GLN A 52 -1.03 -45.70 -1.16
N VAL A 53 -0.56 -46.10 -2.33
CA VAL A 53 -1.38 -46.65 -3.41
C VAL A 53 -1.08 -48.13 -3.56
N GLU A 54 -2.11 -48.96 -3.36
CA GLU A 54 -1.98 -50.41 -3.47
C GLU A 54 -2.00 -50.85 -4.91
N VAL A 55 -1.02 -51.70 -5.26
CA VAL A 55 -0.87 -52.31 -6.57
C VAL A 55 -0.74 -53.81 -6.39
N LYS A 56 -1.59 -54.59 -7.01
CA LYS A 56 -1.50 -56.05 -7.07
C LYS A 56 -1.07 -56.49 -8.46
N SER A 57 0.08 -57.11 -8.55
CA SER A 57 0.59 -57.62 -9.82
C SER A 57 1.32 -58.93 -9.62
N ASN A 58 1.19 -59.84 -10.57
CA ASN A 58 1.94 -61.11 -10.61
C ASN A 58 3.27 -60.99 -11.34
N THR A 59 3.60 -59.79 -11.87
CA THR A 59 4.83 -59.51 -12.60
C THR A 59 5.43 -58.16 -12.18
N GLU A 60 6.63 -57.86 -12.70
CA GLU A 60 7.21 -56.52 -12.53
C GLU A 60 6.27 -55.45 -13.11
N TRP A 61 6.07 -54.39 -12.40
CA TRP A 61 5.23 -53.26 -12.80
C TRP A 61 5.98 -51.94 -12.76
N ARG A 62 5.50 -50.96 -13.48
CA ARG A 62 6.10 -49.62 -13.62
C ARG A 62 5.05 -48.54 -13.53
N ILE A 63 5.53 -47.35 -13.19
CA ILE A 63 4.73 -46.15 -13.09
C ILE A 63 5.26 -45.12 -14.07
N ASP A 64 4.36 -44.48 -14.77
CA ASP A 64 4.64 -43.37 -15.66
C ASP A 64 3.61 -42.24 -15.42
N PHE A 65 4.08 -41.02 -15.38
CA PHE A 65 3.26 -39.82 -15.28
C PHE A 65 4.03 -38.60 -15.78
N VAL A 66 3.30 -37.59 -16.20
CA VAL A 66 3.90 -36.29 -16.55
C VAL A 66 4.52 -35.68 -15.30
N GLU A 67 5.82 -35.38 -15.35
CA GLU A 67 6.51 -34.78 -14.22
C GLU A 67 5.83 -33.48 -13.80
N SER A 68 5.57 -33.37 -12.51
CA SER A 68 4.91 -32.24 -11.87
C SER A 68 5.79 -31.72 -10.75
N THR A 69 5.74 -30.42 -10.53
CA THR A 69 6.50 -29.79 -9.45
C THR A 69 5.87 -30.00 -8.07
N TRP A 70 4.62 -30.45 -8.01
CA TRP A 70 3.86 -30.49 -6.76
C TRP A 70 3.66 -31.88 -6.18
N PHE A 71 3.99 -32.96 -6.89
CA PHE A 71 3.95 -34.30 -6.34
C PHE A 71 5.09 -35.18 -6.89
N SER A 72 5.38 -36.23 -6.15
CA SER A 72 6.38 -37.24 -6.50
C SER A 72 5.97 -38.62 -5.99
N THR A 73 6.60 -39.66 -6.53
CA THR A 73 6.45 -41.03 -6.04
C THR A 73 7.78 -41.56 -5.53
N ASP A 74 7.74 -42.41 -4.49
CA ASP A 74 8.95 -43.02 -3.90
C ASP A 74 9.67 -43.99 -4.86
N ILE A 75 8.96 -44.54 -5.84
CA ILE A 75 9.50 -45.44 -6.87
C ILE A 75 8.86 -45.19 -8.22
N ARG A 76 9.53 -45.65 -9.30
CA ARG A 76 8.99 -45.64 -10.67
C ARG A 76 8.70 -47.05 -11.21
N GLY A 77 8.95 -48.06 -10.42
CA GLY A 77 8.67 -49.46 -10.76
C GLY A 77 9.14 -50.43 -9.70
N ALA A 78 8.55 -51.58 -9.62
CA ALA A 78 8.87 -52.60 -8.62
C ALA A 78 8.60 -54.03 -9.13
N GLN A 79 9.16 -54.99 -8.39
CA GLN A 79 8.85 -56.42 -8.57
C GLN A 79 7.43 -56.71 -8.02
N SER A 80 6.84 -57.80 -8.45
CA SER A 80 5.51 -58.26 -8.02
C SER A 80 5.34 -58.40 -6.50
N SER A 81 6.45 -58.58 -5.76
CA SER A 81 6.43 -58.67 -4.30
C SER A 81 6.15 -57.34 -3.60
N ARG A 82 6.34 -56.20 -4.25
CA ARG A 82 5.98 -54.89 -3.73
C ARG A 82 4.56 -54.57 -4.15
N THR A 83 3.70 -54.35 -3.16
CA THR A 83 2.26 -54.20 -3.34
C THR A 83 1.78 -52.77 -3.20
N TYR A 84 2.67 -51.79 -3.04
CA TYR A 84 2.32 -50.39 -2.96
C TYR A 84 3.45 -49.48 -3.44
N PHE A 85 3.09 -48.24 -3.75
CA PHE A 85 3.99 -47.09 -3.84
C PHE A 85 3.41 -45.92 -3.06
N THR A 86 4.26 -44.96 -2.74
CA THR A 86 3.87 -43.79 -1.93
C THR A 86 3.87 -42.55 -2.81
N VAL A 87 2.78 -41.80 -2.75
CA VAL A 87 2.65 -40.45 -3.35
C VAL A 87 2.91 -39.42 -2.25
N THR A 88 3.90 -38.57 -2.46
CA THR A 88 4.20 -37.40 -1.61
C THR A 88 3.85 -36.15 -2.42
N TYR A 89 3.25 -35.16 -1.80
CA TYR A 89 2.79 -33.97 -2.48
C TYR A 89 2.99 -32.71 -1.61
N ASP A 90 3.19 -31.59 -2.30
CA ASP A 90 3.32 -30.28 -1.67
C ASP A 90 1.94 -29.68 -1.35
N GLU A 91 1.88 -28.82 -0.35
CA GLU A 91 0.68 -28.07 -0.01
C GLU A 91 0.11 -27.33 -1.24
N ASN A 92 -1.18 -27.40 -1.43
CA ASN A 92 -1.89 -26.59 -2.43
C ASN A 92 -2.43 -25.33 -1.78
N ILE A 93 -1.68 -24.24 -1.90
CA ILE A 93 -2.07 -22.91 -1.42
C ILE A 93 -2.99 -22.15 -2.40
N SER A 94 -3.28 -22.75 -3.57
CA SER A 94 -4.12 -22.16 -4.61
C SER A 94 -5.61 -22.40 -4.32
N ASP A 95 -6.46 -21.50 -4.81
CA ASP A 95 -7.92 -21.69 -4.82
C ASP A 95 -8.41 -22.66 -5.91
N SER A 96 -7.49 -23.23 -6.70
CA SER A 96 -7.80 -24.19 -7.75
C SER A 96 -7.31 -25.59 -7.39
N GLU A 97 -8.11 -26.59 -7.77
CA GLU A 97 -7.71 -27.98 -7.67
C GLU A 97 -6.57 -28.31 -8.66
N ARG A 98 -5.74 -29.30 -8.32
CA ARG A 98 -4.68 -29.82 -9.18
C ARG A 98 -4.99 -31.25 -9.57
N PHE A 99 -4.60 -31.63 -10.77
CA PHE A 99 -4.87 -32.95 -11.31
C PHE A 99 -3.58 -33.55 -11.87
N CYS A 100 -3.48 -34.88 -11.73
CA CYS A 100 -2.45 -35.66 -12.39
C CYS A 100 -2.95 -37.09 -12.60
N ASP A 101 -2.57 -37.71 -13.74
CA ASP A 101 -2.83 -39.07 -14.01
C ASP A 101 -1.53 -39.88 -13.87
N ILE A 102 -1.57 -40.97 -13.09
CA ILE A 102 -0.49 -41.93 -12.96
C ILE A 102 -0.89 -43.17 -13.72
N ARG A 103 -0.13 -43.51 -14.76
CA ARG A 103 -0.27 -44.76 -15.46
C ARG A 103 0.58 -45.83 -14.76
N VAL A 104 -0.06 -46.91 -14.34
CA VAL A 104 0.60 -48.12 -13.82
C VAL A 104 0.49 -49.22 -14.87
N PHE A 105 1.57 -49.88 -15.16
CA PHE A 105 1.57 -50.91 -16.24
C PHE A 105 2.56 -52.03 -15.94
N THR A 106 2.26 -53.22 -16.45
CA THR A 106 3.16 -54.37 -16.41
C THR A 106 4.41 -54.12 -17.26
N LYS A 107 5.53 -54.76 -16.93
CA LYS A 107 6.81 -54.56 -17.63
C LYS A 107 6.70 -54.85 -19.14
N ASP A 108 5.88 -55.80 -19.53
CA ASP A 108 5.64 -56.14 -20.93
C ASP A 108 4.69 -55.14 -21.64
N GLY A 109 4.12 -54.20 -20.89
CA GLY A 109 3.22 -53.17 -21.40
C GLY A 109 1.84 -53.66 -21.84
N LYS A 110 1.52 -54.97 -21.65
CA LYS A 110 0.23 -55.52 -22.11
C LYS A 110 -0.94 -55.19 -21.25
N THR A 111 -0.71 -54.97 -19.95
CA THR A 111 -1.75 -54.55 -18.98
C THR A 111 -1.36 -53.21 -18.40
N ALA A 112 -2.30 -52.29 -18.37
CA ALA A 112 -2.12 -50.96 -17.81
C ALA A 112 -3.44 -50.45 -17.22
N ASP A 113 -3.31 -49.67 -16.18
CA ASP A 113 -4.40 -48.92 -15.58
C ASP A 113 -3.97 -47.47 -15.26
N VAL A 114 -4.92 -46.57 -15.06
CA VAL A 114 -4.67 -45.16 -14.78
C VAL A 114 -5.29 -44.78 -13.46
N ILE A 115 -4.49 -44.21 -12.60
CA ILE A 115 -4.91 -43.62 -11.34
C ILE A 115 -5.04 -42.13 -11.56
N LYS A 116 -6.23 -41.62 -11.34
CA LYS A 116 -6.51 -40.18 -11.35
C LYS A 116 -6.28 -39.60 -9.98
N ILE A 117 -5.35 -38.68 -9.87
CA ILE A 117 -5.08 -37.94 -8.64
C ILE A 117 -5.64 -36.55 -8.78
N LYS A 118 -6.44 -36.18 -7.80
CA LYS A 118 -7.00 -34.87 -7.62
C LYS A 118 -6.54 -34.33 -6.27
N GLN A 119 -5.80 -33.23 -6.25
CA GLN A 119 -5.51 -32.51 -5.02
C GLN A 119 -6.48 -31.33 -4.87
N LEU A 120 -7.15 -31.27 -3.72
CA LEU A 120 -8.08 -30.21 -3.43
C LEU A 120 -7.37 -28.85 -3.33
N SER A 121 -8.10 -27.79 -3.61
CA SER A 121 -7.68 -26.41 -3.34
C SER A 121 -7.39 -26.22 -1.85
N ARG A 122 -6.73 -25.12 -1.50
CA ARG A 122 -6.52 -24.76 -0.08
C ARG A 122 -7.82 -24.85 0.72
N TYR A 123 -7.69 -24.98 2.04
CA TYR A 123 -8.85 -25.07 2.90
C TYR A 123 -9.80 -23.88 2.71
N PRO A 124 -11.12 -24.10 2.70
CA PRO A 124 -12.09 -23.02 2.64
C PRO A 124 -11.93 -22.12 3.88
N PHE A 125 -12.07 -20.82 3.68
CA PHE A 125 -12.17 -19.87 4.76
C PHE A 125 -13.26 -18.82 4.50
N ILE A 126 -13.83 -18.31 5.59
CA ILE A 126 -14.77 -17.19 5.60
C ILE A 126 -14.36 -16.31 6.77
N VAL A 127 -13.91 -15.10 6.49
CA VAL A 127 -13.41 -14.16 7.51
C VAL A 127 -14.15 -12.83 7.36
N PRO A 128 -15.14 -12.55 8.22
CA PRO A 128 -15.76 -11.24 8.27
C PRO A 128 -14.78 -10.19 8.83
N ALA A 129 -14.93 -8.95 8.40
CA ALA A 129 -14.09 -7.83 8.87
C ALA A 129 -14.18 -7.61 10.39
N SER A 130 -15.27 -8.06 11.02
CA SER A 130 -15.46 -8.07 12.47
C SER A 130 -16.34 -9.23 12.90
N ASP A 131 -16.10 -9.78 14.09
CA ASP A 131 -16.97 -10.77 14.74
C ASP A 131 -18.10 -10.12 15.52
N LYS A 132 -18.21 -8.80 15.53
CA LYS A 132 -19.21 -7.99 16.25
C LYS A 132 -19.68 -6.83 15.41
N MET A 133 -20.95 -6.48 15.53
CA MET A 133 -21.53 -5.30 14.92
C MET A 133 -22.61 -4.69 15.82
N GLU A 134 -22.50 -3.39 16.06
CA GLU A 134 -23.52 -2.61 16.74
C GLU A 134 -24.47 -2.00 15.69
N LEU A 135 -25.78 -2.14 15.93
CA LEU A 135 -26.83 -1.78 15.00
C LEU A 135 -27.66 -0.63 15.52
N PHE A 136 -28.13 0.20 14.62
CA PHE A 136 -28.97 1.37 14.96
C PHE A 136 -30.33 0.97 15.46
N THR A 137 -30.90 1.81 16.31
CA THR A 137 -32.25 1.62 16.85
C THR A 137 -33.32 1.54 15.76
N LYS A 138 -33.23 2.38 14.73
CA LYS A 138 -34.19 2.36 13.60
C LYS A 138 -34.08 1.15 12.70
N GLY A 139 -33.02 0.35 12.84
CA GLY A 139 -32.74 -0.69 11.85
C GLY A 139 -32.26 -0.09 10.53
N GLY A 140 -32.45 -0.83 9.46
CA GLY A 140 -32.05 -0.45 8.12
C GLY A 140 -31.09 -1.43 7.48
N GLU A 141 -30.54 -1.06 6.35
CA GLU A 141 -29.58 -1.88 5.59
C GLU A 141 -28.16 -1.72 6.15
N TYR A 142 -27.46 -2.85 6.31
CA TYR A 142 -26.08 -2.94 6.79
C TYR A 142 -25.24 -3.72 5.81
N GLU A 143 -23.94 -3.39 5.76
CA GLU A 143 -22.96 -4.16 5.00
C GLU A 143 -21.75 -4.48 5.85
N MET A 144 -21.08 -5.62 5.56
CA MET A 144 -19.82 -6.02 6.17
C MET A 144 -18.93 -6.72 5.14
N GLU A 145 -17.67 -6.34 5.05
CA GLU A 145 -16.70 -7.01 4.19
C GLU A 145 -16.45 -8.45 4.66
N ILE A 146 -16.39 -9.37 3.70
CA ILE A 146 -16.13 -10.80 3.91
C ILE A 146 -14.95 -11.18 3.01
N SER A 147 -13.87 -11.64 3.62
CA SER A 147 -12.76 -12.26 2.89
C SER A 147 -13.00 -13.77 2.82
N THR A 148 -13.02 -14.34 1.63
CA THR A 148 -13.28 -15.77 1.43
C THR A 148 -12.65 -16.27 0.14
N ASN A 149 -12.33 -17.57 0.09
CA ASN A 149 -12.02 -18.29 -1.14
C ASN A 149 -13.13 -19.24 -1.59
N VAL A 150 -14.28 -19.17 -0.91
CA VAL A 150 -15.47 -19.94 -1.28
C VAL A 150 -16.34 -19.10 -2.23
N PRO A 151 -16.95 -19.66 -3.28
CA PRO A 151 -17.92 -18.96 -4.09
C PRO A 151 -19.04 -18.38 -3.21
N GLU A 152 -19.33 -17.10 -3.36
CA GLU A 152 -20.34 -16.39 -2.54
C GLU A 152 -21.71 -17.08 -2.56
N THR A 153 -22.09 -17.67 -3.70
CA THR A 153 -23.34 -18.41 -3.88
C THR A 153 -23.45 -19.67 -3.05
N ASP A 154 -22.33 -20.20 -2.58
CA ASP A 154 -22.25 -21.47 -1.86
C ASP A 154 -22.18 -21.24 -0.33
N ILE A 155 -22.07 -19.98 0.09
CA ILE A 155 -22.07 -19.61 1.50
C ILE A 155 -23.52 -19.57 2.00
N VAL A 156 -23.79 -20.39 3.01
CA VAL A 156 -25.10 -20.40 3.69
C VAL A 156 -25.11 -19.34 4.78
N ILE A 157 -26.05 -18.41 4.67
CA ILE A 157 -26.25 -17.33 5.65
C ILE A 157 -27.41 -17.75 6.57
N THR A 158 -27.16 -17.80 7.87
CA THR A 158 -28.14 -18.21 8.86
C THR A 158 -28.22 -17.20 10.00
N PRO A 159 -29.17 -16.26 9.97
CA PRO A 159 -29.46 -15.44 11.14
C PRO A 159 -30.05 -16.29 12.28
N THR A 160 -29.61 -16.04 13.51
CA THR A 160 -30.18 -16.72 14.71
C THR A 160 -31.42 -16.03 15.24
N VAL A 161 -31.82 -14.92 14.64
CA VAL A 161 -32.92 -14.04 15.08
C VAL A 161 -33.80 -13.66 13.87
N ASN A 162 -35.07 -13.42 14.12
CA ASN A 162 -36.05 -13.10 13.07
C ASN A 162 -36.08 -11.61 12.65
N TRP A 163 -35.44 -10.74 13.41
CA TRP A 163 -35.37 -9.31 13.09
C TRP A 163 -34.24 -8.94 12.15
N VAL A 164 -33.44 -9.94 11.68
CA VAL A 164 -32.49 -9.84 10.57
C VAL A 164 -33.12 -10.42 9.32
N GLN A 165 -33.25 -9.63 8.28
CA GLN A 165 -33.98 -9.96 7.05
C GLN A 165 -33.15 -9.60 5.80
N GLU A 166 -33.61 -10.04 4.64
CA GLU A 166 -33.08 -9.66 3.31
C GLU A 166 -31.55 -9.77 3.19
N TYR A 167 -30.99 -10.86 3.71
CA TYR A 167 -29.55 -11.07 3.73
C TYR A 167 -29.05 -11.71 2.43
N ARG A 168 -27.88 -11.25 1.98
CA ARG A 168 -27.15 -11.77 0.81
C ARG A 168 -25.64 -11.48 0.92
N ILE A 169 -24.83 -12.24 0.19
CA ILE A 169 -23.43 -11.90 -0.06
C ILE A 169 -23.31 -11.52 -1.54
N SER A 170 -22.62 -10.43 -1.83
CA SER A 170 -22.32 -9.96 -3.17
C SER A 170 -21.09 -9.06 -3.12
N ASP A 171 -20.20 -9.24 -4.11
CA ASP A 171 -18.98 -8.41 -4.27
C ASP A 171 -18.10 -8.34 -3.00
N GLY A 172 -17.93 -9.48 -2.33
CA GLY A 172 -17.12 -9.57 -1.11
C GLY A 172 -17.77 -8.97 0.12
N LYS A 173 -19.09 -8.68 0.09
CA LYS A 173 -19.80 -8.08 1.21
C LYS A 173 -21.03 -8.87 1.59
N LEU A 174 -21.26 -9.01 2.88
CA LEU A 174 -22.52 -9.42 3.46
C LEU A 174 -23.41 -8.20 3.59
N TYR A 175 -24.59 -8.24 2.98
CA TYR A 175 -25.68 -7.27 3.15
C TYR A 175 -26.81 -7.90 3.94
N PHE A 176 -27.43 -7.14 4.82
CA PHE A 176 -28.64 -7.57 5.53
C PHE A 176 -29.43 -6.35 6.02
N ASN A 177 -30.72 -6.56 6.21
CA ASN A 177 -31.61 -5.54 6.75
C ASN A 177 -32.05 -5.92 8.17
N THR A 178 -32.32 -4.93 9.01
CA THR A 178 -32.83 -5.16 10.37
C THR A 178 -34.05 -4.32 10.67
N GLU A 179 -34.94 -4.87 11.47
CA GLU A 179 -36.15 -4.19 11.94
C GLU A 179 -35.79 -3.15 13.02
N THR A 180 -36.62 -2.12 13.10
CA THR A 180 -36.57 -1.14 14.20
C THR A 180 -36.70 -1.83 15.56
N ASN A 181 -35.83 -1.46 16.50
CA ASN A 181 -35.89 -1.91 17.87
C ASN A 181 -36.58 -0.84 18.75
N SER A 182 -37.85 -1.09 19.11
CA SER A 182 -38.68 -0.14 19.86
C SER A 182 -38.85 -0.48 21.34
N GLN A 183 -38.16 -1.49 21.88
CA GLN A 183 -38.45 -1.96 23.23
C GLN A 183 -37.27 -2.00 24.18
N SER A 184 -36.22 -2.73 23.87
CA SER A 184 -35.05 -2.91 24.74
C SER A 184 -33.84 -3.34 23.93
N PRO A 185 -32.60 -3.13 24.42
CA PRO A 185 -31.42 -3.67 23.74
C PRO A 185 -31.59 -5.15 23.44
N ARG A 186 -31.24 -5.56 22.22
CA ARG A 186 -31.37 -6.96 21.79
C ARG A 186 -30.09 -7.44 21.11
N THR A 187 -29.83 -8.72 21.20
CA THR A 187 -28.67 -9.36 20.59
C THR A 187 -29.09 -10.50 19.70
N GLY A 188 -28.26 -10.82 18.74
CA GLY A 188 -28.41 -11.94 17.83
C GLY A 188 -27.09 -12.25 17.16
N SER A 189 -27.12 -13.12 16.18
CA SER A 189 -25.95 -13.35 15.33
C SER A 189 -26.34 -13.78 13.92
N ILE A 190 -25.40 -13.59 13.00
CA ILE A 190 -25.45 -14.18 11.66
C ILE A 190 -24.33 -15.21 11.60
N VAL A 191 -24.66 -16.43 11.25
CA VAL A 191 -23.71 -17.50 11.01
C VAL A 191 -23.53 -17.68 9.51
N LEU A 192 -22.30 -17.53 9.03
CA LEU A 192 -21.88 -17.85 7.68
C LEU A 192 -21.29 -19.26 7.72
N SER A 193 -21.73 -20.14 6.85
CA SER A 193 -21.23 -21.51 6.81
C SER A 193 -21.08 -22.03 5.39
N TYR A 194 -20.11 -22.89 5.21
CA TYR A 194 -19.86 -23.62 3.98
C TYR A 194 -19.46 -25.05 4.32
N ASP A 195 -19.93 -26.01 3.54
CA ASP A 195 -19.62 -27.43 3.68
C ASP A 195 -19.45 -28.00 2.27
N ASP A 196 -18.26 -28.39 1.92
CA ASP A 196 -18.00 -28.99 0.62
C ASP A 196 -18.27 -30.51 0.61
N GLN A 197 -18.32 -31.09 -0.60
CA GLN A 197 -18.52 -32.53 -0.78
C GLN A 197 -17.40 -33.40 -0.16
N TYR A 198 -16.29 -32.79 0.30
CA TYR A 198 -15.14 -33.43 0.93
C TYR A 198 -15.16 -33.29 2.46
N GLN A 199 -16.27 -32.87 3.03
CA GLN A 199 -16.48 -32.66 4.47
C GLN A 199 -15.60 -31.58 5.08
N ARG A 200 -15.09 -30.65 4.26
CA ARG A 200 -14.37 -29.49 4.76
C ARG A 200 -15.38 -28.40 5.10
N LYS A 201 -15.50 -28.14 6.40
CA LYS A 201 -16.47 -27.18 6.93
C LYS A 201 -15.78 -25.93 7.44
N VAL A 202 -16.35 -24.79 7.13
CA VAL A 202 -15.98 -23.52 7.74
C VAL A 202 -17.22 -22.80 8.24
N THR A 203 -17.07 -22.15 9.38
CA THR A 203 -18.13 -21.30 9.95
C THR A 203 -17.51 -20.02 10.48
N ALA A 204 -18.20 -18.91 10.25
CA ALA A 204 -17.89 -17.62 10.86
C ALA A 204 -19.17 -17.06 11.51
N THR A 205 -19.02 -16.46 12.68
CA THR A 205 -20.17 -15.91 13.41
C THR A 205 -19.95 -14.42 13.62
N ILE A 206 -20.96 -13.64 13.25
CA ILE A 206 -21.02 -12.19 13.47
C ILE A 206 -22.04 -11.94 14.55
N ASN A 207 -21.61 -11.46 15.70
CA ASN A 207 -22.50 -11.13 16.82
C ASN A 207 -23.09 -9.74 16.62
N LEU A 208 -24.38 -9.63 16.72
CA LEU A 208 -25.14 -8.41 16.53
C LEU A 208 -25.66 -7.89 17.86
N SER A 209 -25.51 -6.61 18.11
CA SER A 209 -26.18 -5.92 19.21
C SER A 209 -26.93 -4.71 18.66
N GLN A 210 -28.23 -4.67 18.91
CA GLN A 210 -29.06 -3.52 18.53
C GLN A 210 -29.53 -2.80 19.78
N ALA A 211 -29.07 -1.55 19.91
CA ALA A 211 -29.44 -0.73 21.05
C ALA A 211 -30.89 -0.24 20.97
N TYR A 212 -31.42 0.10 22.12
CA TYR A 212 -32.60 0.96 22.26
C TYR A 212 -32.11 2.38 22.47
N SER A 213 -32.61 3.33 21.73
CA SER A 213 -32.11 4.71 21.82
C SER A 213 -33.04 5.62 22.62
N GLU A 214 -32.54 6.08 23.75
CA GLU A 214 -33.08 7.23 24.46
C GLU A 214 -32.62 8.57 23.82
N TYR A 215 -31.78 8.53 22.82
CA TYR A 215 -31.17 9.68 22.17
C TYR A 215 -31.99 10.29 21.02
N ALA A 216 -33.12 9.68 20.67
CA ALA A 216 -33.87 10.05 19.48
C ALA A 216 -34.53 11.43 19.49
N ASN A 217 -34.60 12.09 20.64
CA ASN A 217 -35.33 13.35 20.84
C ASN A 217 -34.40 14.53 21.14
N GLY A 218 -33.19 14.52 20.55
CA GLY A 218 -32.23 15.64 20.75
C GLY A 218 -32.57 16.87 19.94
N GLU A 219 -31.85 17.99 20.23
CA GLU A 219 -31.89 19.23 19.49
C GLU A 219 -30.79 19.24 18.41
N LEU A 220 -31.13 19.61 17.16
CA LEU A 220 -30.13 19.81 16.12
C LEU A 220 -29.24 20.98 16.40
N VAL A 221 -27.93 20.76 16.40
CA VAL A 221 -26.93 21.84 16.61
C VAL A 221 -25.98 21.94 15.41
N SER A 222 -25.45 23.16 15.22
CA SER A 222 -24.47 23.38 14.14
C SER A 222 -23.08 22.86 14.54
N TYR A 223 -22.24 22.56 13.54
CA TYR A 223 -20.85 22.13 13.76
C TYR A 223 -20.00 23.16 14.49
N PRO A 224 -20.10 24.48 14.20
CA PRO A 224 -19.45 25.52 15.02
C PRO A 224 -19.86 25.49 16.49
N THR A 225 -21.12 25.16 16.78
CA THR A 225 -21.60 25.00 18.17
C THR A 225 -20.88 23.85 18.86
N VAL A 226 -20.75 22.69 18.17
CA VAL A 226 -20.03 21.54 18.70
C VAL A 226 -18.54 21.83 18.91
N HIS A 227 -17.91 22.52 17.97
CA HIS A 227 -16.51 22.94 18.08
C HIS A 227 -16.31 23.97 19.24
N GLY A 228 -17.37 24.68 19.63
CA GLY A 228 -17.35 25.61 20.77
C GLY A 228 -17.48 24.93 22.13
N TYR A 229 -17.88 23.69 22.22
CA TYR A 229 -18.02 22.98 23.50
C TYR A 229 -16.70 22.84 24.23
N ALA A 230 -16.73 22.89 25.56
CA ALA A 230 -15.54 22.64 26.37
C ALA A 230 -15.11 21.18 26.31
N VAL A 231 -13.81 20.93 26.51
CA VAL A 231 -13.31 19.55 26.73
C VAL A 231 -14.03 18.93 27.92
N GLY A 232 -14.53 17.72 27.76
CA GLY A 232 -15.32 17.02 28.78
C GLY A 232 -16.57 16.36 28.21
N GLY A 233 -17.44 15.88 29.08
CA GLY A 233 -18.67 15.19 28.71
C GLY A 233 -19.75 16.11 28.16
N ILE A 234 -20.45 15.66 27.13
CA ILE A 234 -21.63 16.35 26.56
C ILE A 234 -22.87 15.86 27.29
N THR A 235 -23.47 16.69 28.10
CA THR A 235 -24.65 16.32 28.91
C THR A 235 -25.98 16.62 28.23
N ASN A 236 -25.99 17.58 27.30
CA ASN A 236 -27.20 17.99 26.59
C ASN A 236 -27.54 16.95 25.49
N ASN A 237 -28.83 16.66 25.35
CA ASN A 237 -29.32 15.81 24.28
C ASN A 237 -29.34 16.63 22.97
N VAL A 238 -28.23 16.64 22.27
CA VAL A 238 -28.03 17.35 21.00
C VAL A 238 -27.53 16.39 19.93
N TYR A 239 -27.86 16.67 18.68
CA TYR A 239 -27.36 15.88 17.54
C TYR A 239 -26.87 16.77 16.40
N VAL A 240 -26.05 16.19 15.54
CA VAL A 240 -25.59 16.78 14.29
C VAL A 240 -26.06 15.93 13.10
N GLU A 241 -26.21 16.57 11.95
CA GLU A 241 -26.52 15.90 10.68
C GLU A 241 -25.43 16.14 9.67
N GLY A 242 -25.13 15.13 8.84
CA GLY A 242 -24.18 15.24 7.76
C GLY A 242 -23.92 13.90 7.09
N THR A 243 -22.93 13.89 6.22
CA THR A 243 -22.54 12.71 5.44
C THR A 243 -21.30 12.08 6.03
N ILE A 244 -21.30 10.76 6.20
CA ILE A 244 -20.11 9.98 6.58
C ILE A 244 -19.14 10.03 5.41
N VAL A 245 -18.01 10.68 5.56
CA VAL A 245 -16.95 10.79 4.56
C VAL A 245 -15.74 9.91 4.86
N ALA A 246 -15.54 9.51 6.11
CA ALA A 246 -14.59 8.48 6.51
C ALA A 246 -15.20 7.61 7.61
N ASN A 247 -14.95 6.32 7.55
CA ASN A 247 -15.52 5.33 8.46
C ASN A 247 -14.51 4.23 8.79
N GLY A 248 -14.88 3.31 9.68
CA GLY A 248 -14.03 2.22 10.16
C GLY A 248 -13.59 1.21 9.08
N THR A 249 -14.14 1.27 7.86
CA THR A 249 -13.73 0.41 6.74
C THR A 249 -12.69 1.07 5.84
N SER A 250 -12.40 2.36 6.04
CA SER A 250 -11.37 3.09 5.29
C SER A 250 -10.00 2.53 5.60
N LYS A 251 -9.29 2.02 4.61
CA LYS A 251 -8.06 1.23 4.80
C LYS A 251 -6.83 2.08 5.16
N ASN A 252 -6.90 3.36 4.89
CA ASN A 252 -5.81 4.32 5.18
C ASN A 252 -6.15 5.26 6.34
N PHE A 253 -7.21 4.99 7.10
CA PHE A 253 -7.69 5.79 8.21
C PHE A 253 -7.91 4.91 9.45
N PRO A 254 -7.79 5.44 10.68
CA PRO A 254 -8.02 4.63 11.88
C PRO A 254 -9.41 3.98 11.89
N SER A 255 -9.47 2.67 12.08
CA SER A 255 -10.70 1.88 12.00
C SER A 255 -11.75 2.23 13.05
N ASN A 256 -11.35 2.88 14.14
CA ASN A 256 -12.24 3.32 15.21
C ASN A 256 -12.66 4.79 15.08
N ARG A 257 -12.22 5.50 14.02
CA ARG A 257 -12.55 6.91 13.77
C ARG A 257 -13.50 7.08 12.60
N TYR A 258 -14.32 8.09 12.74
CA TYR A 258 -15.36 8.43 11.77
C TYR A 258 -15.37 9.93 11.56
N VAL A 259 -15.71 10.35 10.36
CA VAL A 259 -15.84 11.78 10.03
C VAL A 259 -17.21 12.02 9.39
N ILE A 260 -17.96 12.92 9.96
CA ILE A 260 -19.19 13.46 9.37
C ILE A 260 -18.86 14.84 8.79
N GLN A 261 -19.26 15.07 7.54
CA GLN A 261 -19.11 16.34 6.84
C GLN A 261 -20.50 16.89 6.48
N ASN A 262 -20.71 18.19 6.71
CA ASN A 262 -21.92 18.87 6.28
C ASN A 262 -21.76 19.49 4.87
N GLU A 263 -22.82 20.07 4.34
CA GLU A 263 -22.81 20.70 3.00
C GLU A 263 -21.89 21.93 2.91
N ALA A 264 -21.59 22.58 4.03
CA ALA A 264 -20.64 23.69 4.10
C ALA A 264 -19.17 23.25 4.07
N GLY A 265 -18.91 21.93 4.15
CA GLY A 265 -17.56 21.37 4.22
C GLY A 265 -16.98 21.32 5.64
N GLU A 266 -17.75 21.69 6.65
CA GLU A 266 -17.35 21.56 8.05
C GLU A 266 -17.45 20.08 8.49
N THR A 267 -16.62 19.69 9.45
CA THR A 267 -16.50 18.28 9.87
C THR A 267 -16.63 18.11 11.37
N VAL A 268 -17.17 16.97 11.77
CA VAL A 268 -17.13 16.47 13.15
C VAL A 268 -16.47 15.10 13.14
N VAL A 269 -15.43 14.93 13.96
CA VAL A 269 -14.70 13.68 14.12
C VAL A 269 -15.19 12.98 15.39
N PHE A 270 -15.51 11.70 15.29
CA PHE A 270 -15.86 10.92 16.47
C PHE A 270 -15.16 9.55 16.48
N GLU A 271 -15.07 8.97 17.66
CA GLU A 271 -14.51 7.64 17.89
C GLU A 271 -15.53 6.72 18.56
N SER A 272 -15.48 5.45 18.14
CA SER A 272 -16.22 4.37 18.76
C SER A 272 -15.29 3.23 19.16
N GLU A 273 -15.53 2.60 20.31
CA GLU A 273 -14.80 1.39 20.72
C GLU A 273 -15.22 0.16 19.91
N SER A 274 -16.45 0.16 19.39
CA SER A 274 -17.01 -0.90 18.56
C SER A 274 -17.18 -0.41 17.13
N LEU A 275 -16.99 -1.30 16.15
CA LEU A 275 -17.23 -0.95 14.75
C LEU A 275 -18.69 -0.54 14.54
N ILE A 276 -18.88 0.68 14.05
CA ILE A 276 -20.18 1.16 13.55
C ILE A 276 -20.11 1.12 12.03
N THR A 277 -20.92 0.32 11.39
CA THR A 277 -20.92 0.20 9.94
C THR A 277 -21.88 1.19 9.32
N PHE A 278 -21.35 2.00 8.40
CA PHE A 278 -22.12 2.93 7.59
C PHE A 278 -21.92 2.58 6.12
N ALA A 279 -22.98 2.73 5.33
CA ALA A 279 -22.78 2.73 3.88
C ALA A 279 -21.93 3.94 3.46
N GLN A 280 -21.24 3.80 2.33
CA GLN A 280 -20.44 4.89 1.78
C GLN A 280 -21.32 6.12 1.52
N PHE A 281 -20.92 7.26 2.04
CA PHE A 281 -21.63 8.53 1.98
C PHE A 281 -23.03 8.52 2.61
N ALA A 282 -23.26 7.64 3.59
CA ALA A 282 -24.53 7.66 4.32
C ALA A 282 -24.76 9.04 4.96
N LYS A 283 -25.97 9.58 4.79
CA LYS A 283 -26.44 10.74 5.54
C LYS A 283 -26.89 10.27 6.91
N VAL A 284 -26.31 10.83 7.96
CA VAL A 284 -26.56 10.40 9.33
C VAL A 284 -27.04 11.55 10.22
N SER A 285 -27.84 11.21 11.21
CA SER A 285 -28.11 12.06 12.37
C SER A 285 -27.47 11.39 13.58
N LEU A 286 -26.47 12.04 14.18
CA LEU A 286 -25.66 11.51 15.28
C LEU A 286 -25.90 12.31 16.56
N CYS A 287 -26.43 11.66 17.60
CA CYS A 287 -26.53 12.23 18.94
C CYS A 287 -25.14 12.31 19.59
N LEU A 288 -24.88 13.39 20.31
CA LEU A 288 -23.60 13.63 20.96
C LEU A 288 -23.67 13.52 22.49
N LYS A 289 -24.87 13.39 23.07
CA LYS A 289 -25.07 13.23 24.51
C LYS A 289 -24.27 12.04 25.02
N ASP A 290 -23.68 12.18 26.19
CA ASP A 290 -22.78 11.20 26.83
C ASP A 290 -21.44 10.97 26.10
N GLY A 291 -21.22 11.59 24.95
CA GLY A 291 -19.92 11.66 24.30
C GLY A 291 -18.94 12.53 25.08
N MET A 292 -17.64 12.24 24.92
CA MET A 292 -16.55 12.95 25.58
C MET A 292 -15.72 13.73 24.57
N ILE A 293 -15.71 15.05 24.64
CA ILE A 293 -14.84 15.88 23.81
C ILE A 293 -13.40 15.78 24.33
N ARG A 294 -12.50 15.45 23.45
CA ARG A 294 -11.06 15.44 23.68
C ARG A 294 -10.36 16.35 22.68
N GLU A 295 -9.21 16.90 23.07
CA GLU A 295 -8.30 17.59 22.17
C GLU A 295 -7.11 16.70 21.83
N GLU A 296 -6.77 16.66 20.55
CA GLU A 296 -5.55 16.07 20.05
C GLU A 296 -4.75 17.12 19.28
N SER A 297 -3.42 16.98 19.29
CA SER A 297 -2.53 17.94 18.62
C SER A 297 -1.57 17.21 17.68
N GLU A 298 -1.41 17.80 16.50
CA GLU A 298 -0.39 17.45 15.52
C GLU A 298 0.53 18.65 15.34
N GLY A 299 1.60 18.69 16.12
CA GLY A 299 2.47 19.86 16.17
C GLY A 299 1.78 21.08 16.77
N SER A 300 1.67 22.15 15.98
CA SER A 300 0.97 23.39 16.37
C SER A 300 -0.53 23.37 16.07
N PHE A 301 -1.01 22.35 15.38
CA PHE A 301 -2.42 22.20 15.02
C PHE A 301 -3.14 21.35 16.07
N THR A 302 -4.20 21.90 16.65
CA THR A 302 -5.06 21.22 17.62
C THR A 302 -6.44 21.03 17.04
N TYR A 303 -7.00 19.84 17.18
CA TYR A 303 -8.35 19.53 16.76
C TYR A 303 -9.11 18.80 17.88
N ARG A 304 -10.41 18.77 17.76
CA ARG A 304 -11.29 18.11 18.71
C ARG A 304 -11.93 16.89 18.09
N LEU A 305 -12.11 15.87 18.92
CA LEU A 305 -12.85 14.68 18.57
C LEU A 305 -13.76 14.27 19.73
N ILE A 306 -14.80 13.53 19.40
CA ILE A 306 -15.79 13.04 20.36
C ILE A 306 -15.60 11.54 20.52
N SER A 307 -15.22 11.08 21.70
CA SER A 307 -15.11 9.65 22.03
C SER A 307 -16.34 9.17 22.81
N GLY A 308 -16.49 7.85 22.96
CA GLY A 308 -17.60 7.23 23.67
C GLY A 308 -18.87 7.13 22.84
N ILE A 309 -18.80 7.36 21.55
CA ILE A 309 -19.93 7.20 20.63
C ILE A 309 -20.13 5.70 20.34
N THR A 310 -21.36 5.28 20.34
CA THR A 310 -21.77 3.89 20.03
C THR A 310 -22.86 3.90 18.96
N ALA A 311 -23.23 2.74 18.46
CA ALA A 311 -24.34 2.62 17.50
C ALA A 311 -25.68 3.17 18.04
N ALA A 312 -25.87 3.20 19.36
CA ALA A 312 -27.04 3.79 19.98
C ALA A 312 -27.18 5.31 19.74
N HIS A 313 -26.06 6.00 19.55
CA HIS A 313 -26.04 7.44 19.29
C HIS A 313 -26.48 7.77 17.86
N VAL A 314 -26.49 6.80 16.95
CA VAL A 314 -26.93 7.01 15.57
C VAL A 314 -28.45 6.99 15.53
N ILE A 315 -29.05 8.15 15.36
CA ILE A 315 -30.52 8.32 15.31
C ILE A 315 -31.06 7.82 13.97
N SER A 316 -30.38 8.17 12.88
CA SER A 316 -30.70 7.71 11.52
C SER A 316 -29.47 7.57 10.66
N SER A 317 -29.54 6.64 9.70
CA SER A 317 -28.57 6.47 8.64
C SER A 317 -29.31 6.12 7.36
N GLU A 318 -29.11 6.89 6.30
CA GLU A 318 -29.81 6.73 5.03
C GLU A 318 -28.79 6.73 3.90
N LEU A 319 -29.00 5.89 2.89
CA LEU A 319 -28.20 5.90 1.67
C LEU A 319 -28.29 7.27 1.02
N SER A 320 -27.17 7.83 0.66
CA SER A 320 -27.07 9.16 0.06
C SER A 320 -25.97 9.21 -0.99
N THR A 321 -25.98 10.25 -1.78
CA THR A 321 -24.89 10.59 -2.69
C THR A 321 -24.16 11.82 -2.16
N PHE A 322 -22.85 11.84 -2.31
CA PHE A 322 -22.02 12.96 -1.90
C PHE A 322 -21.19 13.45 -3.08
N THR A 323 -21.32 14.73 -3.41
CA THR A 323 -20.47 15.35 -4.43
C THR A 323 -19.20 15.85 -3.76
N ILE A 324 -18.08 15.17 -4.05
CA ILE A 324 -16.78 15.52 -3.49
C ILE A 324 -16.28 16.82 -4.14
N PRO A 325 -16.02 17.87 -3.35
CA PRO A 325 -15.52 19.13 -3.90
C PRO A 325 -14.14 18.97 -4.53
N GLU A 326 -13.96 19.57 -5.72
CA GLU A 326 -12.66 19.65 -6.37
C GLU A 326 -11.88 20.85 -5.84
N ARG A 327 -10.57 20.67 -5.62
CA ARG A 327 -9.66 21.69 -5.12
C ARG A 327 -8.30 21.58 -5.80
N THR A 328 -7.58 22.68 -5.86
CA THR A 328 -6.14 22.71 -6.10
C THR A 328 -5.38 22.59 -4.79
N ILE A 329 -4.10 22.25 -4.83
CA ILE A 329 -3.26 22.18 -3.62
C ILE A 329 -3.21 23.54 -2.91
N ALA A 330 -3.15 24.65 -3.66
CA ALA A 330 -3.08 25.99 -3.12
C ALA A 330 -4.37 26.46 -2.41
N GLU A 331 -5.51 25.83 -2.70
CA GLU A 331 -6.80 26.13 -2.06
C GLU A 331 -7.01 25.41 -0.72
N LEU A 332 -6.13 24.49 -0.37
CA LEU A 332 -6.25 23.79 0.92
C LEU A 332 -6.02 24.77 2.07
N THR A 333 -6.90 24.74 3.07
CA THR A 333 -6.85 25.58 4.27
C THR A 333 -7.08 24.76 5.53
N ASP A 334 -6.74 25.33 6.68
CA ASP A 334 -6.91 24.71 8.00
C ASP A 334 -8.37 24.36 8.30
N ASN A 335 -9.31 25.13 7.80
CA ASN A 335 -10.74 24.88 7.99
C ASN A 335 -11.25 23.66 7.22
N MET A 336 -10.46 23.15 6.26
CA MET A 336 -10.78 21.96 5.48
C MET A 336 -10.24 20.66 6.12
N VAL A 337 -9.52 20.75 7.24
CA VAL A 337 -8.99 19.55 7.88
C VAL A 337 -10.13 18.60 8.24
N PHE A 338 -9.96 17.32 7.89
CA PHE A 338 -10.93 16.24 7.89
C PHE A 338 -12.02 16.29 6.80
N SER A 339 -12.12 17.35 6.00
CA SER A 339 -13.04 17.32 4.85
C SER A 339 -12.50 16.47 3.70
N LEU A 340 -13.40 15.82 2.98
CA LEU A 340 -13.09 15.04 1.79
C LEU A 340 -13.06 15.95 0.57
N VAL A 341 -11.99 15.92 -0.20
CA VAL A 341 -11.78 16.70 -1.42
C VAL A 341 -11.14 15.86 -2.51
N THR A 342 -11.27 16.29 -3.77
CA THR A 342 -10.52 15.74 -4.90
C THR A 342 -9.51 16.76 -5.40
N LEU A 343 -8.24 16.43 -5.35
CA LEU A 343 -7.17 17.17 -6.03
C LEU A 343 -7.09 16.69 -7.48
N LYS A 344 -7.27 17.61 -8.43
CA LYS A 344 -7.17 17.32 -9.88
C LYS A 344 -5.85 17.77 -10.45
N ASP A 345 -5.53 17.20 -11.61
CA ASP A 345 -4.32 17.51 -12.38
C ASP A 345 -3.08 17.45 -11.48
N VAL A 346 -2.93 16.36 -10.73
CA VAL A 346 -1.80 16.12 -9.84
C VAL A 346 -0.96 14.95 -10.36
N GLU A 347 0.34 15.00 -10.05
CA GLU A 347 1.29 13.92 -10.28
C GLU A 347 2.11 13.65 -9.02
N ILE A 348 2.67 12.46 -8.91
CA ILE A 348 3.67 12.15 -7.88
C ILE A 348 5.00 12.74 -8.34
N ALA A 349 5.59 13.63 -7.55
CA ALA A 349 6.79 14.38 -7.92
C ALA A 349 7.99 13.47 -8.28
N SER A 350 8.11 12.33 -7.60
CA SER A 350 9.09 11.28 -7.92
C SER A 350 8.43 9.90 -7.78
N PRO A 351 7.84 9.37 -8.86
CA PRO A 351 7.08 8.12 -8.83
C PRO A 351 8.00 6.90 -8.84
N VAL A 352 8.85 6.77 -7.81
CA VAL A 352 9.82 5.70 -7.67
C VAL A 352 9.68 5.03 -6.31
N GLY A 353 9.62 3.71 -6.33
CA GLY A 353 9.42 2.90 -5.14
C GLY A 353 7.95 2.59 -4.88
N ALA A 354 7.61 2.37 -3.63
CA ALA A 354 6.27 2.02 -3.19
C ALA A 354 5.59 3.19 -2.46
N PHE A 355 4.29 3.06 -2.19
CA PHE A 355 3.55 4.05 -1.39
C PHE A 355 4.15 4.24 0.00
N THR A 356 4.74 3.17 0.57
CA THR A 356 5.59 3.27 1.75
C THR A 356 6.93 2.62 1.44
N ASN A 357 8.02 3.36 1.64
CA ASN A 357 9.37 2.86 1.40
C ASN A 357 10.02 2.36 2.69
N PHE A 358 9.31 1.54 3.44
CA PHE A 358 9.78 0.97 4.70
C PHE A 358 9.72 -0.55 4.70
N LYS A 359 10.50 -1.15 5.57
CA LYS A 359 10.34 -2.56 5.89
C LYS A 359 9.18 -2.76 6.84
N THR A 360 8.23 -3.60 6.47
CA THR A 360 7.02 -3.84 7.27
C THR A 360 7.12 -5.05 8.18
N THR A 361 7.94 -6.01 7.83
CA THR A 361 8.17 -7.15 8.72
C THR A 361 9.19 -6.75 9.77
N ASP A 362 8.81 -6.79 11.04
CA ASP A 362 9.73 -6.87 12.14
C ASP A 362 10.14 -8.34 12.29
N PRO A 363 11.25 -8.78 11.73
CA PRO A 363 11.73 -10.12 11.97
C PRO A 363 12.42 -10.09 13.30
N GLY A 364 11.68 -10.29 14.35
CA GLY A 364 12.15 -10.43 15.71
C GLY A 364 13.51 -9.80 16.02
N ALA A 365 13.56 -8.92 16.92
CA ALA A 365 14.58 -7.97 17.34
C ALA A 365 16.08 -8.39 17.32
N ALA A 366 16.44 -9.56 16.83
CA ALA A 366 17.82 -9.99 16.69
C ALA A 366 18.53 -9.36 15.49
N ASP A 367 17.79 -8.89 14.51
CA ASP A 367 18.33 -8.22 13.35
C ASP A 367 18.06 -6.73 13.42
N ARG A 368 19.06 -5.94 13.31
CA ARG A 368 19.26 -4.50 13.21
C ARG A 368 18.26 -3.73 12.33
N LYS A 369 16.99 -4.10 12.33
CA LYS A 369 15.98 -3.59 11.42
C LYS A 369 15.08 -2.62 12.16
N ILE A 370 14.56 -1.64 11.47
CA ILE A 370 13.72 -0.60 12.04
C ILE A 370 12.64 -1.25 12.92
N ASN A 371 12.80 -1.12 14.22
CA ASN A 371 11.83 -1.61 15.15
C ASN A 371 10.61 -0.69 15.07
N LYS A 372 9.49 -1.23 14.63
CA LYS A 372 8.21 -0.54 14.56
C LYS A 372 7.91 0.24 15.84
N ASN A 373 8.13 -0.36 17.01
CA ASN A 373 7.85 0.26 18.30
C ASN A 373 8.75 1.45 18.60
N TYR A 374 10.02 1.41 18.20
CA TYR A 374 10.94 2.53 18.38
C TYR A 374 10.46 3.79 17.63
N TRP A 375 9.99 3.63 16.39
CA TRP A 375 9.51 4.75 15.58
C TRP A 375 8.17 5.30 16.10
N VAL A 376 7.29 4.44 16.60
CA VAL A 376 6.05 4.86 17.29
C VAL A 376 6.34 5.78 18.46
N GLU A 377 7.30 5.42 19.30
CA GLU A 377 7.65 6.19 20.50
C GLU A 377 8.35 7.50 20.19
N LYS A 378 9.26 7.49 19.23
CA LYS A 378 10.09 8.66 18.90
C LYS A 378 9.46 9.62 17.90
N PHE A 379 8.67 9.11 16.99
CA PHE A 379 8.09 9.86 15.87
C PHE A 379 6.64 9.41 15.61
N PRO A 380 5.71 9.62 16.55
CA PRO A 380 4.35 9.08 16.45
C PRO A 380 3.59 9.58 15.21
N ALA A 381 3.78 10.83 14.83
CA ALA A 381 3.15 11.36 13.60
C ALA A 381 3.74 10.77 12.34
N TYR A 382 5.04 10.58 12.34
CA TYR A 382 5.79 9.97 11.25
C TYR A 382 5.49 8.49 11.06
N TYR A 383 5.27 7.79 12.15
CA TYR A 383 4.97 6.38 12.13
C TYR A 383 3.60 6.07 11.53
N ARG A 384 2.64 6.95 11.74
CA ARG A 384 1.27 6.72 11.28
C ARG A 384 1.17 6.71 9.76
N TYR A 385 1.89 7.61 9.09
CA TYR A 385 1.80 7.80 7.64
C TYR A 385 3.16 8.03 6.99
N TYR A 386 3.38 7.41 5.83
CA TYR A 386 4.48 7.75 4.95
C TYR A 386 4.05 8.87 3.99
N PRO A 387 4.79 9.99 3.94
CA PRO A 387 4.46 11.10 3.07
C PRO A 387 5.11 10.94 1.69
N THR A 388 4.31 10.95 0.65
CA THR A 388 4.75 10.99 -0.75
C THR A 388 4.50 12.38 -1.32
N CYS A 389 5.52 13.04 -1.84
CA CYS A 389 5.38 14.36 -2.44
C CYS A 389 4.53 14.30 -3.72
N ILE A 390 3.52 15.13 -3.81
CA ILE A 390 2.68 15.34 -4.98
C ILE A 390 2.70 16.80 -5.41
N ARG A 391 2.45 17.05 -6.70
CA ARG A 391 2.48 18.37 -7.32
C ARG A 391 1.27 18.52 -8.23
N ASP A 392 0.69 19.70 -8.28
CA ASP A 392 -0.36 20.04 -9.24
C ASP A 392 0.18 20.76 -10.49
N LYS A 393 -0.67 20.91 -11.49
CA LYS A 393 -0.34 21.61 -12.74
C LYS A 393 0.03 23.10 -12.55
N ASN A 394 -0.24 23.69 -11.37
CA ASN A 394 0.14 25.07 -11.06
C ASN A 394 1.51 25.14 -10.37
N GLY A 395 2.19 23.99 -10.22
CA GLY A 395 3.47 23.86 -9.53
C GLY A 395 3.37 23.90 -8.01
N SER A 396 2.16 23.93 -7.43
CA SER A 396 1.99 23.79 -5.98
C SER A 396 2.22 22.35 -5.57
N ASN A 397 2.80 22.13 -4.40
CA ASN A 397 3.08 20.79 -3.88
C ASN A 397 2.55 20.59 -2.46
N THR A 398 2.34 19.34 -2.12
CA THR A 398 2.04 18.86 -0.78
C THR A 398 2.38 17.38 -0.66
N TYR A 399 1.91 16.70 0.39
CA TYR A 399 2.15 15.28 0.58
C TYR A 399 0.85 14.49 0.56
N MET A 400 0.90 13.37 -0.15
CA MET A 400 -0.05 12.29 0.00
C MET A 400 0.42 11.37 1.12
N LEU A 401 -0.48 11.05 2.04
CA LEU A 401 -0.18 10.26 3.23
C LEU A 401 -0.65 8.81 3.05
N THR A 402 0.24 7.86 3.28
CA THR A 402 -0.10 6.43 3.24
C THR A 402 0.24 5.78 4.57
N ALA A 403 -0.76 5.17 5.22
CA ALA A 403 -0.54 4.40 6.43
C ALA A 403 0.27 3.13 6.12
N PHE A 404 1.13 2.72 7.05
CA PHE A 404 1.91 1.49 6.87
C PHE A 404 1.08 0.23 6.72
N GLU A 405 -0.09 0.25 7.33
CA GLU A 405 -1.01 -0.89 7.36
C GLU A 405 -2.04 -0.83 6.23
N ALA A 406 -1.96 0.20 5.38
CA ALA A 406 -2.81 0.26 4.20
C ALA A 406 -2.52 -0.95 3.28
N PRO A 407 -3.53 -1.64 2.76
CA PRO A 407 -3.33 -2.83 1.92
C PRO A 407 -2.43 -2.58 0.71
N TYR A 408 -2.46 -1.37 0.17
CA TYR A 408 -1.67 -0.94 -0.98
C TYR A 408 -0.30 -0.32 -0.63
N ALA A 409 0.08 -0.31 0.64
CA ALA A 409 1.32 0.35 1.12
C ALA A 409 2.58 -0.08 0.34
N HIS A 410 2.59 -1.29 -0.17
CA HIS A 410 3.72 -1.90 -0.87
C HIS A 410 3.58 -1.94 -2.39
N GLU A 411 2.49 -1.42 -2.92
CA GLU A 411 2.34 -1.27 -4.36
C GLU A 411 3.30 -0.22 -4.90
N THR A 412 3.71 -0.40 -6.15
CA THR A 412 4.55 0.58 -6.85
C THR A 412 3.78 1.87 -7.07
N LEU A 413 4.45 3.00 -6.86
CA LEU A 413 3.90 4.32 -7.14
C LEU A 413 3.52 4.45 -8.62
N PRO A 414 2.30 4.90 -8.93
CA PRO A 414 1.88 5.15 -10.32
C PRO A 414 2.63 6.35 -10.90
N LYS A 415 2.86 6.30 -12.21
CA LYS A 415 3.44 7.39 -13.00
C LYS A 415 2.34 8.13 -13.75
N GLY A 416 2.68 9.33 -14.24
CA GLY A 416 1.75 10.18 -14.97
C GLY A 416 0.93 11.07 -14.05
N SER A 417 -0.21 11.52 -14.52
CA SER A 417 -1.07 12.46 -13.81
C SER A 417 -2.51 11.96 -13.68
N GLY A 418 -3.26 12.63 -12.86
CA GLY A 418 -4.66 12.30 -12.63
C GLY A 418 -5.27 13.04 -11.46
N SER A 419 -6.03 12.34 -10.65
CA SER A 419 -6.67 12.92 -9.48
C SER A 419 -6.40 12.07 -8.23
N ILE A 420 -6.42 12.72 -7.08
CA ILE A 420 -6.36 12.08 -5.78
C ILE A 420 -7.53 12.59 -4.96
N THR A 421 -8.43 11.70 -4.60
CA THR A 421 -9.49 11.96 -3.63
C THR A 421 -8.98 11.59 -2.25
N GLY A 422 -9.25 12.41 -1.25
CA GLY A 422 -8.82 12.11 0.09
C GLY A 422 -9.29 13.12 1.11
N MET A 423 -9.07 12.80 2.33
CA MET A 423 -9.34 13.69 3.45
C MET A 423 -8.18 14.69 3.60
N VAL A 424 -8.49 15.96 3.76
CA VAL A 424 -7.48 16.95 4.11
C VAL A 424 -6.99 16.67 5.52
N ALA A 425 -5.69 16.44 5.65
CA ALA A 425 -5.04 16.19 6.93
C ALA A 425 -4.03 17.31 7.23
N LYS A 426 -3.85 17.64 8.49
CA LYS A 426 -2.76 18.53 8.90
C LYS A 426 -1.87 17.80 9.88
N VAL A 427 -0.65 17.51 9.46
CA VAL A 427 0.28 16.68 10.21
C VAL A 427 1.64 17.34 10.33
N LYS A 428 2.31 17.08 11.45
CA LYS A 428 3.69 17.50 11.66
C LYS A 428 4.63 16.43 11.11
N LEU A 429 5.29 16.75 9.99
CA LEU A 429 6.28 15.90 9.35
C LEU A 429 7.68 16.24 9.86
N THR A 430 7.96 15.98 11.14
CA THR A 430 9.16 16.45 11.87
C THR A 430 10.48 16.12 11.20
N ASN A 431 10.52 15.04 10.42
CA ASN A 431 11.75 14.60 9.74
C ASN A 431 11.76 14.96 8.25
N PHE A 432 10.68 15.53 7.74
CA PHE A 432 10.55 15.94 6.34
C PHE A 432 10.43 17.45 6.20
N ASP A 433 10.08 18.10 7.28
CA ASP A 433 9.84 19.52 7.33
C ASP A 433 10.30 20.11 8.65
N ILE A 434 10.49 21.40 8.69
CA ILE A 434 11.30 22.07 9.68
C ILE A 434 10.64 22.21 11.03
N SER A 435 9.38 22.23 11.16
CA SER A 435 8.78 22.48 12.48
C SER A 435 7.29 22.62 12.49
N GLU A 436 6.66 22.91 11.37
CA GLU A 436 5.25 23.27 11.32
C GLU A 436 4.40 22.14 10.72
N SER A 437 3.18 22.06 11.15
CA SER A 437 2.20 21.16 10.56
C SER A 437 1.88 21.61 9.15
N ARG A 438 1.88 20.65 8.20
CA ARG A 438 1.49 20.87 6.80
C ARG A 438 0.12 20.29 6.51
N LEU A 439 -0.61 20.99 5.63
CA LEU A 439 -1.80 20.43 5.00
C LEU A 439 -1.37 19.38 4.00
N CYS A 440 -1.97 18.20 4.07
CA CYS A 440 -1.69 17.03 3.26
C CYS A 440 -3.01 16.44 2.76
N ILE A 441 -2.92 15.48 1.85
CA ILE A 441 -4.08 14.69 1.41
C ILE A 441 -3.92 13.24 1.92
N LEU A 442 -4.97 12.70 2.50
CA LEU A 442 -5.03 11.32 3.00
C LEU A 442 -6.08 10.55 2.19
N PRO A 443 -5.70 9.83 1.12
CA PRO A 443 -6.61 8.92 0.43
C PRO A 443 -7.13 7.88 1.40
N LEU A 444 -8.41 7.57 1.36
CA LEU A 444 -9.00 6.61 2.28
C LEU A 444 -8.78 5.16 1.80
N ASN A 445 -8.77 4.97 0.49
CA ASN A 445 -8.57 3.67 -0.16
C ASN A 445 -7.65 3.80 -1.37
N ARG A 446 -7.24 2.67 -1.95
CA ARG A 446 -6.38 2.65 -3.15
C ARG A 446 -7.04 3.28 -4.37
N GLU A 447 -8.33 3.07 -4.51
CA GLU A 447 -9.17 3.54 -5.62
C GLU A 447 -9.30 5.07 -5.65
N ASP A 448 -9.05 5.72 -4.52
CA ASP A 448 -9.04 7.18 -4.40
C ASP A 448 -7.84 7.82 -5.11
N ILE A 449 -6.84 7.02 -5.48
CA ILE A 449 -5.64 7.45 -6.19
C ILE A 449 -5.76 7.08 -7.66
N ASN A 450 -6.36 7.97 -8.44
CA ASN A 450 -6.58 7.78 -9.86
C ASN A 450 -5.51 8.51 -10.69
N ILE A 451 -4.28 8.01 -10.61
CA ILE A 451 -3.14 8.45 -11.43
C ILE A 451 -2.82 7.34 -12.41
N SER A 452 -2.70 7.70 -13.70
CA SER A 452 -2.38 6.78 -14.78
C SER A 452 -1.21 7.29 -15.61
N ASP A 453 -0.50 6.40 -16.28
CA ASP A 453 0.71 6.67 -17.07
C ASP A 453 0.48 7.59 -18.30
N ILE A 454 -0.71 8.14 -18.44
CA ILE A 454 -1.10 8.96 -19.57
C ILE A 454 -1.07 10.43 -19.12
N ASN A 455 -0.29 11.25 -19.85
CA ASN A 455 -0.22 12.70 -19.66
C ASN A 455 0.48 13.17 -18.38
N GLU A 456 1.78 13.01 -18.30
CA GLU A 456 2.58 13.76 -17.34
C GLU A 456 2.31 15.26 -17.50
N ILE A 457 2.11 15.97 -16.39
CA ILE A 457 1.86 17.41 -16.40
C ILE A 457 3.15 18.23 -16.42
N THR A 458 4.29 17.57 -16.20
CA THR A 458 5.61 18.22 -16.24
C THR A 458 6.55 17.51 -17.20
N ASP A 459 7.47 18.28 -17.77
CA ASP A 459 8.66 17.78 -18.48
C ASP A 459 9.93 18.17 -17.74
N VAL A 460 10.97 17.38 -17.93
CA VAL A 460 12.30 17.64 -17.36
C VAL A 460 13.04 18.63 -18.25
N LEU A 461 13.24 19.83 -17.74
CA LEU A 461 14.09 20.83 -18.43
C LEU A 461 15.55 20.41 -18.36
N VAL A 462 16.02 20.04 -17.16
CA VAL A 462 17.40 19.62 -16.92
C VAL A 462 17.47 18.74 -15.67
N GLU A 463 18.30 17.71 -15.72
CA GLU A 463 18.45 16.75 -14.63
C GLU A 463 19.91 16.30 -14.44
N TRP A 464 20.31 16.11 -13.19
CA TRP A 464 21.51 15.41 -12.76
C TRP A 464 21.11 14.24 -11.85
N ASP A 465 20.97 13.06 -12.45
CA ASP A 465 20.69 11.83 -11.71
C ASP A 465 22.02 11.08 -11.46
N CYS A 466 22.40 10.97 -10.20
CA CYS A 466 23.61 10.27 -9.79
C CYS A 466 23.49 8.74 -9.83
N ASN A 467 22.32 8.21 -10.20
CA ASN A 467 22.05 6.79 -10.28
C ASN A 467 22.21 6.20 -11.70
N VAL A 468 22.89 6.91 -12.59
CA VAL A 468 23.16 6.39 -13.95
C VAL A 468 24.30 5.37 -13.91
N PRO A 469 24.21 4.25 -14.68
CA PRO A 469 25.20 3.17 -14.62
C PRO A 469 26.62 3.57 -14.96
N ASP A 470 26.79 4.57 -15.83
CA ASP A 470 28.10 5.03 -16.31
C ASP A 470 28.73 6.12 -15.46
N TRP A 471 28.12 6.42 -14.33
CA TRP A 471 28.62 7.42 -13.41
C TRP A 471 29.94 6.95 -12.78
N LYS A 472 31.04 7.59 -13.14
CA LYS A 472 32.41 7.21 -12.69
C LYS A 472 32.70 7.80 -11.34
N GLU A 473 33.42 7.01 -10.53
CA GLU A 473 34.00 7.49 -9.29
C GLU A 473 34.89 8.70 -9.52
N ILE A 474 34.64 9.75 -8.78
CA ILE A 474 35.40 10.97 -8.86
C ILE A 474 36.41 10.98 -7.72
N GLY A 475 37.68 11.14 -8.06
CA GLY A 475 38.75 11.17 -7.07
C GLY A 475 38.52 12.21 -5.98
N SER A 476 38.90 11.87 -4.76
CA SER A 476 38.59 12.54 -3.51
C SER A 476 39.09 14.00 -3.35
N SER A 477 39.83 14.56 -4.28
CA SER A 477 40.57 15.83 -4.06
C SER A 477 40.26 16.97 -5.04
N THR A 478 39.60 16.69 -6.16
CA THR A 478 39.31 17.73 -7.16
C THR A 478 37.84 17.74 -7.50
N PHE A 479 37.22 18.89 -7.32
CA PHE A 479 35.89 19.11 -7.78
C PHE A 479 35.86 19.27 -9.29
N THR A 480 34.88 18.66 -9.92
CA THR A 480 34.60 18.80 -11.36
C THR A 480 33.17 19.29 -11.53
N ASP A 481 32.98 20.25 -12.42
CA ASP A 481 31.64 20.67 -12.80
C ASP A 481 30.97 19.54 -13.61
N TYR A 482 29.71 19.28 -13.32
CA TYR A 482 28.98 18.17 -13.92
C TYR A 482 27.95 18.68 -14.91
N HIS A 483 27.94 18.04 -16.07
CA HIS A 483 26.94 18.26 -17.09
C HIS A 483 25.68 17.44 -16.79
N PRO A 484 24.52 17.85 -17.32
CA PRO A 484 23.25 17.12 -17.14
C PRO A 484 23.34 15.68 -17.61
N THR A 485 22.64 14.80 -16.89
CA THR A 485 22.43 13.40 -17.26
C THR A 485 21.13 13.20 -18.04
N GLY A 486 20.22 14.20 -18.01
CA GLY A 486 18.93 14.19 -18.65
C GLY A 486 18.35 15.58 -18.86
N GLY A 487 17.21 15.64 -19.50
CA GLY A 487 16.50 16.86 -19.84
C GLY A 487 16.64 17.26 -21.32
N GLU A 488 16.33 18.51 -21.61
CA GLU A 488 16.36 19.04 -22.97
C GLU A 488 17.78 19.24 -23.51
N ALA A 489 17.99 18.98 -24.78
CA ALA A 489 19.28 19.16 -25.45
C ALA A 489 19.81 20.62 -25.37
N SER A 490 18.92 21.59 -25.26
CA SER A 490 19.24 23.00 -25.05
C SER A 490 20.02 23.26 -23.77
N GLN A 491 19.94 22.36 -22.77
CA GLN A 491 20.59 22.46 -21.47
C GLN A 491 21.95 21.78 -21.38
N ALA A 492 22.53 21.30 -22.48
CA ALA A 492 23.78 20.53 -22.47
C ALA A 492 24.96 21.26 -21.81
N ASN A 493 24.93 22.59 -21.78
CA ASN A 493 25.95 23.42 -21.15
C ASN A 493 25.68 23.79 -19.69
N ALA A 494 24.51 23.35 -19.14
CA ALA A 494 24.22 23.58 -17.74
C ALA A 494 25.21 22.84 -16.84
N LEU A 495 25.40 23.34 -15.64
CA LEU A 495 26.42 22.81 -14.69
C LEU A 495 25.81 22.60 -13.33
N LEU A 496 26.15 21.48 -12.70
CA LEU A 496 25.99 21.25 -11.26
C LEU A 496 27.36 21.36 -10.59
N SER A 497 27.46 22.12 -9.54
CA SER A 497 28.71 22.37 -8.86
C SER A 497 28.50 22.67 -7.37
N LYS A 498 29.60 22.79 -6.63
CA LYS A 498 29.62 23.19 -5.22
C LYS A 498 30.67 24.28 -4.98
N ASP A 499 30.31 25.26 -4.18
CA ASP A 499 31.26 26.31 -3.74
C ASP A 499 32.21 25.85 -2.62
N GLY A 500 33.20 26.66 -2.34
CA GLY A 500 34.10 26.46 -1.22
C GLY A 500 35.14 25.37 -1.43
N ASN A 501 35.55 24.70 -0.34
CA ASN A 501 36.46 23.55 -0.41
C ASN A 501 35.80 22.42 -1.17
N LYS A 502 36.14 22.31 -2.42
CA LYS A 502 35.51 21.45 -3.41
C LYS A 502 35.89 20.00 -3.18
N TYR A 503 35.28 19.38 -2.17
CA TYR A 503 35.34 17.94 -1.97
C TYR A 503 34.04 17.33 -2.41
N PHE A 504 34.11 16.56 -3.47
CA PHE A 504 32.98 15.91 -4.08
C PHE A 504 33.35 14.45 -4.35
N GLN A 505 32.67 13.53 -3.78
CA GLN A 505 32.93 12.11 -3.93
C GLN A 505 31.62 11.38 -4.20
N GLN A 506 31.62 10.56 -5.21
CA GLN A 506 30.55 9.59 -5.39
C GLN A 506 30.61 8.57 -4.25
N THR A 507 29.49 8.29 -3.63
CA THR A 507 29.37 7.18 -2.70
C THR A 507 28.60 6.05 -3.38
N TYR A 508 29.25 4.90 -3.45
CA TYR A 508 28.57 3.65 -3.74
C TYR A 508 27.93 3.14 -2.45
N ALA A 509 26.80 3.67 -2.10
CA ALA A 509 26.02 3.12 -1.03
C ALA A 509 24.61 2.97 -1.55
N ASP A 510 24.21 1.74 -1.67
CA ASP A 510 22.83 1.40 -1.99
C ASP A 510 21.96 1.81 -0.82
N TYR A 511 21.22 2.90 -0.98
CA TYR A 511 20.27 3.35 0.00
C TYR A 511 18.86 3.22 -0.56
N ILE A 512 17.95 2.72 0.26
CA ILE A 512 16.53 2.73 -0.07
C ILE A 512 15.97 4.14 0.11
N LEU A 513 15.09 4.54 -0.77
CA LEU A 513 14.31 5.76 -0.58
C LEU A 513 13.36 5.53 0.60
N GLY A 514 13.53 6.27 1.69
CA GLY A 514 12.79 6.06 2.92
C GLY A 514 13.68 5.88 4.13
N PHE A 515 13.20 5.23 5.18
CA PHE A 515 13.99 4.86 6.35
C PHE A 515 14.55 3.47 6.24
N GLN A 516 15.79 3.31 6.66
CA GLN A 516 16.44 2.04 6.60
C GLN A 516 17.54 1.90 7.66
N ASP A 517 17.68 0.69 8.16
CA ASP A 517 18.90 0.26 8.84
C ASP A 517 20.10 0.24 7.88
N ASP A 518 21.30 0.37 8.44
CA ASP A 518 22.59 0.41 7.75
C ASP A 518 22.67 -0.68 6.66
N PHE A 519 22.34 -0.28 5.45
CA PHE A 519 22.26 -1.19 4.33
C PHE A 519 23.48 -1.00 3.44
N ARG A 520 24.34 -1.98 3.47
CA ARG A 520 25.41 -2.12 2.51
C ARG A 520 25.26 -3.46 1.84
N GLY A 521 25.00 -3.46 0.56
CA GLY A 521 25.01 -4.67 -0.23
C GLY A 521 23.80 -4.87 -1.14
N ASP A 522 23.83 -5.92 -1.90
CA ASP A 522 22.85 -6.32 -2.92
C ASP A 522 21.48 -6.60 -2.32
N VAL A 523 20.75 -5.55 -1.99
CA VAL A 523 19.35 -5.71 -1.65
C VAL A 523 18.55 -5.72 -2.91
N ASN A 524 18.16 -6.90 -3.24
CA ASN A 524 17.08 -7.07 -4.19
C ASN A 524 15.82 -6.48 -3.56
N LEU A 525 15.20 -5.49 -4.20
CA LEU A 525 13.88 -4.98 -3.84
C LEU A 525 12.80 -6.03 -4.03
N ASN A 526 13.16 -7.25 -3.77
CA ASN A 526 12.32 -8.40 -3.83
C ASN A 526 11.40 -8.39 -2.60
N THR A 527 10.12 -8.59 -2.82
CA THR A 527 9.10 -8.67 -1.78
C THR A 527 9.39 -9.73 -0.72
N THR A 528 10.21 -10.75 -1.03
CA THR A 528 10.60 -11.79 -0.08
C THR A 528 11.44 -11.28 1.08
N ASP A 529 12.19 -10.20 0.92
CA ASP A 529 13.01 -9.64 2.00
C ASP A 529 12.27 -8.60 2.86
N GLY A 530 11.02 -8.31 2.51
CA GLY A 530 10.17 -7.37 3.23
C GLY A 530 10.66 -5.91 3.15
N TYR A 531 11.44 -5.57 2.13
CA TYR A 531 11.82 -4.19 1.80
C TYR A 531 11.03 -3.70 0.61
N TYR A 532 10.52 -2.49 0.74
CA TYR A 532 9.75 -1.82 -0.30
C TYR A 532 10.36 -0.46 -0.56
N GLY A 533 10.49 -0.09 -1.82
CA GLY A 533 11.01 1.21 -2.19
C GLY A 533 12.09 1.16 -3.25
N ARG A 534 12.70 2.33 -3.51
CA ARG A 534 13.75 2.47 -4.51
C ARG A 534 15.14 2.31 -3.88
N MET A 535 15.98 1.50 -4.51
CA MET A 535 17.41 1.50 -4.26
C MET A 535 18.07 2.63 -5.03
N ARG A 536 18.98 3.32 -4.37
CA ARG A 536 19.88 4.30 -5.00
C ARG A 536 21.29 3.75 -5.06
N GLY A 537 21.83 3.60 -6.27
CA GLY A 537 23.20 3.12 -6.49
C GLY A 537 24.28 4.20 -6.37
N GLY A 538 23.93 5.47 -6.28
CA GLY A 538 24.92 6.54 -6.20
C GLY A 538 24.36 7.87 -5.71
N ALA A 539 25.25 8.68 -5.13
CA ALA A 539 24.97 10.05 -4.76
C ALA A 539 26.25 10.86 -4.66
N PHE A 540 26.16 12.18 -4.82
CA PHE A 540 27.24 13.08 -4.49
C PHE A 540 27.34 13.23 -2.98
N ASN A 541 28.49 12.86 -2.42
CA ASN A 541 28.83 13.12 -1.04
C ASN A 541 29.79 14.33 -0.98
N SER A 542 29.41 15.34 -0.27
CA SER A 542 30.18 16.57 -0.19
C SER A 542 30.40 17.05 1.24
N LYS A 543 31.61 17.47 1.54
CA LYS A 543 32.06 18.11 2.80
C LYS A 543 33.24 19.04 2.57
N PRO A 544 33.58 19.99 3.46
CA PRO A 544 32.79 20.39 4.63
C PRO A 544 31.60 21.26 4.25
N TRP A 545 30.65 21.33 5.16
CA TRP A 545 29.47 22.20 5.02
C TRP A 545 29.43 23.22 6.14
N SER A 546 29.14 24.47 5.76
CA SER A 546 28.83 25.58 6.64
C SER A 546 27.61 26.33 6.11
N THR A 547 27.15 27.35 6.81
CA THR A 547 26.09 28.21 6.34
C THR A 547 26.47 29.07 5.12
N SER A 548 27.75 29.11 4.74
CA SER A 548 28.22 29.76 3.52
C SER A 548 28.44 28.79 2.34
N SER A 549 28.34 27.48 2.60
CA SER A 549 28.53 26.47 1.56
C SER A 549 27.18 26.21 0.83
N TYR A 550 27.25 25.87 -0.45
CA TYR A 550 26.06 25.55 -1.23
C TYR A 550 26.37 24.61 -2.40
N PHE A 551 25.40 23.77 -2.78
CA PHE A 551 25.29 23.21 -4.13
C PHE A 551 24.63 24.24 -5.03
N TYR A 552 25.05 24.30 -6.28
CA TYR A 552 24.41 25.17 -7.25
C TYR A 552 24.33 24.54 -8.62
N VAL A 553 23.34 24.98 -9.37
CA VAL A 553 23.18 24.72 -10.80
C VAL A 553 23.23 26.07 -11.51
N ASP A 554 23.90 26.11 -12.66
CA ASP A 554 24.17 27.32 -13.43
C ASP A 554 24.00 27.07 -14.92
N LYS A 555 23.95 28.15 -15.70
CA LYS A 555 23.84 28.13 -17.16
C LYS A 555 22.56 27.43 -17.64
N ILE A 556 21.48 27.64 -16.93
CA ILE A 556 20.18 27.08 -17.30
C ILE A 556 19.37 28.12 -18.03
N SER A 557 18.91 27.79 -19.24
CA SER A 557 18.01 28.63 -20.01
C SER A 557 16.57 28.21 -19.82
N THR A 558 15.71 29.18 -19.56
CA THR A 558 14.27 28.99 -19.50
C THR A 558 13.55 29.74 -20.62
N VAL A 559 14.29 30.14 -21.68
CA VAL A 559 13.74 30.82 -22.85
C VAL A 559 12.64 29.95 -23.48
N GLY A 560 11.49 30.58 -23.75
CA GLY A 560 10.32 29.89 -24.31
C GLY A 560 9.43 29.21 -23.30
N ILE A 561 9.86 29.08 -22.02
CA ILE A 561 9.04 28.52 -20.97
C ILE A 561 8.19 29.62 -20.34
N SER A 562 6.88 29.46 -20.44
CA SER A 562 5.88 30.41 -19.91
C SER A 562 5.00 29.78 -18.81
N THR A 563 5.22 28.51 -18.48
CA THR A 563 4.48 27.75 -17.48
C THR A 563 5.29 27.64 -16.19
N SER A 564 4.70 27.08 -15.14
CA SER A 564 5.36 26.92 -13.85
C SER A 564 6.65 26.11 -13.94
N LEU A 565 7.68 26.57 -13.23
CA LEU A 565 8.93 25.86 -12.99
C LEU A 565 8.94 25.27 -11.58
N SER A 566 9.53 24.11 -11.41
CA SER A 566 9.82 23.52 -10.10
C SER A 566 11.23 22.95 -10.04
N LEU A 567 11.85 23.06 -8.86
CA LEU A 567 13.09 22.40 -8.51
C LEU A 567 12.75 21.17 -7.67
N GLN A 568 13.18 20.02 -8.13
CA GLN A 568 13.12 18.78 -7.36
C GLN A 568 14.53 18.38 -6.95
N VAL A 569 14.73 18.05 -5.67
CA VAL A 569 15.99 17.55 -5.15
C VAL A 569 15.77 16.30 -4.33
N GLU A 570 16.69 15.35 -4.45
CA GLU A 570 16.71 14.14 -3.67
C GLU A 570 18.04 14.08 -2.91
N MET A 571 17.96 14.23 -1.59
CA MET A 571 19.14 14.34 -0.77
C MET A 571 18.94 13.81 0.65
N ASN A 572 20.07 13.59 1.34
CA ASN A 572 20.12 13.33 2.76
C ASN A 572 21.36 13.94 3.41
N ALA A 573 21.36 13.96 4.74
CA ALA A 573 22.51 14.32 5.55
C ALA A 573 23.05 13.09 6.29
N SER A 574 24.34 13.04 6.56
CA SER A 574 24.99 11.87 7.19
C SER A 574 24.93 11.86 8.72
N TRP A 575 24.23 12.78 9.35
CA TRP A 575 24.15 12.89 10.84
C TRP A 575 22.72 13.12 11.31
N GLY A 576 22.44 12.67 12.53
CA GLY A 576 21.15 12.83 13.17
C GLY A 576 20.72 14.29 13.33
N GLY A 577 19.57 14.65 12.81
CA GLY A 577 19.13 16.03 12.69
C GLY A 577 19.85 16.77 11.57
N GLY A 578 19.30 16.76 10.37
CA GLY A 578 19.88 17.45 9.23
C GLY A 578 19.91 18.97 9.37
N PRO A 579 20.69 19.65 8.53
CA PRO A 579 20.69 21.10 8.49
C PRO A 579 19.38 21.62 7.92
N VAL A 580 19.02 22.82 8.33
CA VAL A 580 17.96 23.58 7.67
C VAL A 580 18.59 24.31 6.49
N ALA A 581 18.03 24.12 5.32
CA ALA A 581 18.48 24.71 4.07
C ALA A 581 17.40 25.55 3.41
N VAL A 582 17.79 26.40 2.48
CA VAL A 582 16.91 27.17 1.61
C VAL A 582 17.32 27.00 0.17
N VAL A 583 16.37 27.23 -0.72
CA VAL A 583 16.60 27.42 -2.15
C VAL A 583 16.73 28.92 -2.41
N GLU A 584 17.76 29.30 -3.15
CA GLU A 584 17.98 30.68 -3.59
C GLU A 584 18.25 30.67 -5.11
N TYR A 585 17.87 31.73 -5.78
CA TYR A 585 18.10 31.89 -7.21
C TYR A 585 18.82 33.22 -7.54
N ALA A 586 19.45 33.26 -8.66
CA ALA A 586 20.05 34.46 -9.24
C ALA A 586 20.02 34.39 -10.78
N TYR A 587 20.24 35.50 -11.44
CA TYR A 587 20.33 35.54 -12.91
C TYR A 587 21.77 35.37 -13.41
N SER A 588 22.74 35.35 -12.51
CA SER A 588 24.14 34.98 -12.76
C SER A 588 24.79 34.61 -11.45
N MET A 589 25.87 33.84 -11.49
CA MET A 589 26.64 33.41 -10.32
C MET A 589 27.19 34.57 -9.46
N ASN A 590 27.46 35.73 -10.09
CA ASN A 590 27.95 36.94 -9.42
C ASN A 590 26.80 37.91 -9.09
N GLY A 591 25.57 37.55 -9.36
CA GLY A 591 24.38 38.37 -9.09
C GLY A 591 23.91 38.30 -7.62
N GLU A 592 22.90 39.05 -7.34
CA GLU A 592 22.18 38.99 -6.05
C GLU A 592 21.43 37.68 -5.95
N TRP A 593 21.55 36.98 -4.83
CA TRP A 593 20.84 35.76 -4.53
C TRP A 593 19.55 36.05 -3.76
N ILE A 594 18.42 35.61 -4.32
CA ILE A 594 17.09 35.85 -3.80
C ILE A 594 16.55 34.52 -3.27
N LYS A 595 16.04 34.49 -2.05
CA LYS A 595 15.41 33.31 -1.45
C LYS A 595 14.10 32.99 -2.19
N VAL A 596 13.90 31.75 -2.55
CA VAL A 596 12.60 31.25 -3.02
C VAL A 596 11.64 31.17 -1.83
N ASP A 597 10.43 31.68 -2.00
CA ASP A 597 9.40 31.65 -0.97
C ASP A 597 9.06 30.21 -0.57
N ASN A 598 8.83 29.99 0.72
CA ASN A 598 8.48 28.68 1.27
C ASN A 598 9.49 27.55 0.98
N SER A 599 10.74 27.91 0.67
CA SER A 599 11.79 26.96 0.33
C SER A 599 12.68 26.53 1.51
N GLU A 600 12.33 26.90 2.72
CA GLU A 600 13.05 26.44 3.91
C GLU A 600 12.68 25.01 4.24
N PHE A 601 13.67 24.11 4.35
CA PHE A 601 13.46 22.68 4.61
C PHE A 601 14.59 22.10 5.43
N THR A 602 14.29 21.05 6.19
CA THR A 602 15.31 20.27 6.88
C THR A 602 15.78 19.13 5.98
N ILE A 603 17.05 19.10 5.64
CA ILE A 603 17.65 17.94 4.96
C ILE A 603 17.67 16.80 5.96
N LEU A 604 16.96 15.72 5.63
CA LEU A 604 16.83 14.59 6.53
C LEU A 604 18.19 14.00 6.89
N GLY A 605 18.44 13.86 8.20
CA GLY A 605 19.69 13.35 8.73
C GLY A 605 19.66 11.85 9.04
N GLN A 606 20.84 11.31 9.27
CA GLN A 606 21.04 9.99 9.82
C GLN A 606 20.71 10.01 11.31
N PHE A 607 19.94 9.05 11.80
CA PHE A 607 19.64 8.90 13.22
C PHE A 607 20.55 7.84 13.85
N ASP A 608 21.17 8.20 14.97
CA ASP A 608 21.87 7.24 15.80
C ASP A 608 20.90 6.65 16.82
N ARG A 609 20.84 5.35 16.88
CA ARG A 609 20.09 4.59 17.86
C ARG A 609 21.08 3.87 18.78
N THR A 610 20.86 3.96 20.08
CA THR A 610 21.60 3.13 21.04
C THR A 610 20.91 1.78 21.16
N ALA A 611 21.56 0.73 20.65
CA ALA A 611 21.07 -0.63 20.76
C ALA A 611 21.16 -1.16 22.20
N ALA A 612 20.36 -2.19 22.51
CA ALA A 612 20.51 -2.94 23.76
C ALA A 612 21.92 -3.52 23.84
N GLY A 613 22.74 -2.99 24.79
CA GLY A 613 24.15 -3.35 24.93
C GLY A 613 25.13 -2.20 24.67
N GLY A 614 24.64 -0.99 24.46
CA GLY A 614 25.47 0.23 24.36
C GLY A 614 26.15 0.44 23.01
N GLN A 615 25.86 -0.37 21.99
CA GLN A 615 26.31 -0.12 20.62
C GLN A 615 25.42 0.91 19.95
N THR A 616 26.03 1.88 19.29
CA THR A 616 25.29 2.87 18.48
C THR A 616 24.99 2.25 17.13
N GLU A 617 23.72 1.98 16.86
CA GLU A 617 23.24 1.61 15.54
C GLU A 617 22.93 2.89 14.74
N LYS A 618 23.38 2.94 13.53
CA LYS A 618 23.13 4.06 12.62
C LYS A 618 21.93 3.73 11.75
N ASN A 619 20.81 4.37 12.03
CA ASN A 619 19.67 4.36 11.11
C ASN A 619 19.88 5.46 10.10
N ILE A 620 20.12 5.09 8.85
CA ILE A 620 20.23 6.05 7.75
C ILE A 620 18.83 6.18 7.14
N PRO A 621 18.15 7.30 7.36
CA PRO A 621 16.96 7.57 6.57
C PRO A 621 17.38 7.64 5.12
N GLY A 622 16.64 7.01 4.24
CA GLY A 622 16.89 7.08 2.82
C GLY A 622 16.83 8.51 2.30
N TYR A 623 17.12 8.66 1.04
CA TYR A 623 16.99 9.95 0.38
C TYR A 623 15.55 10.41 0.38
N LYS A 624 15.36 11.71 0.61
CA LYS A 624 14.07 12.36 0.52
C LYS A 624 13.98 13.24 -0.69
N VAL A 625 12.83 13.23 -1.31
CA VAL A 625 12.48 14.14 -2.40
C VAL A 625 11.86 15.39 -1.80
N TYR A 626 12.48 16.52 -2.13
CA TYR A 626 11.96 17.85 -1.83
C TYR A 626 11.61 18.51 -3.16
N ASP A 627 10.47 19.14 -3.22
CA ASP A 627 9.96 19.79 -4.41
C ASP A 627 9.60 21.24 -4.08
N PHE A 628 10.06 22.18 -4.92
CA PHE A 628 9.88 23.60 -4.70
C PHE A 628 9.36 24.26 -5.95
N LYS A 629 8.23 24.95 -5.87
CA LYS A 629 7.81 25.84 -6.92
C LYS A 629 8.81 26.99 -7.04
N LEU A 630 9.29 27.20 -8.24
CA LEU A 630 10.18 28.33 -8.52
C LEU A 630 9.36 29.58 -8.92
N PRO A 631 9.89 30.79 -8.60
CA PRO A 631 9.20 32.04 -8.93
C PRO A 631 9.04 32.24 -10.44
N ASP A 632 7.92 32.81 -10.84
CA ASP A 632 7.63 33.17 -12.25
C ASP A 632 8.66 34.15 -12.82
N ALA A 633 9.38 34.88 -11.98
CA ALA A 633 10.50 35.73 -12.36
C ALA A 633 11.64 34.98 -13.09
N LEU A 634 11.70 33.66 -12.95
CA LEU A 634 12.65 32.78 -13.63
C LEU A 634 12.19 32.28 -15.00
N LEU A 635 10.95 32.57 -15.40
CA LEU A 635 10.44 32.22 -16.70
C LEU A 635 11.07 33.07 -17.80
N ASN A 636 11.25 32.46 -18.96
CA ASN A 636 11.75 33.11 -20.19
C ASN A 636 13.05 33.91 -19.97
N ARG A 637 14.07 33.27 -19.38
CA ARG A 637 15.40 33.82 -19.07
C ARG A 637 16.48 33.08 -19.84
N ASP A 638 17.47 33.83 -20.38
CA ASP A 638 18.63 33.24 -21.05
C ASP A 638 19.50 32.43 -20.07
N ASN A 639 19.61 32.91 -18.84
CA ASN A 639 20.36 32.23 -17.79
C ASN A 639 19.69 32.39 -16.43
N ILE A 640 19.61 31.29 -15.70
CA ILE A 640 19.30 31.27 -14.28
C ILE A 640 20.28 30.39 -13.54
N CYS A 641 20.55 30.76 -12.28
CA CYS A 641 21.33 30.00 -11.33
C CYS A 641 20.45 29.68 -10.11
N ILE A 642 20.53 28.47 -9.58
CA ILE A 642 19.84 28.07 -8.36
C ILE A 642 20.83 27.45 -7.41
N ARG A 643 20.74 27.74 -6.12
CA ARG A 643 21.57 27.11 -5.10
C ARG A 643 20.75 26.60 -3.91
N LEU A 644 21.28 25.54 -3.32
CA LEU A 644 20.81 24.94 -2.07
C LEU A 644 21.82 25.26 -0.98
N ARG A 645 21.44 26.07 0.00
CA ARG A 645 22.36 26.57 1.02
C ARG A 645 21.81 26.29 2.43
N PRO A 646 22.61 25.63 3.30
CA PRO A 646 22.26 25.52 4.71
C PRO A 646 22.23 26.92 5.36
N VAL A 647 21.16 27.21 6.08
CA VAL A 647 21.00 28.44 6.87
C VAL A 647 21.18 28.19 8.35
N ARG A 648 21.00 26.95 8.78
CA ARG A 648 21.23 26.53 10.17
C ARG A 648 21.77 25.10 10.18
N LEU A 649 22.86 24.91 10.92
CA LEU A 649 23.39 23.57 11.21
C LEU A 649 22.76 23.02 12.50
N PRO A 650 22.68 21.69 12.66
CA PRO A 650 22.25 21.09 13.92
C PRO A 650 23.14 21.52 15.10
N ALA A 651 22.56 21.59 16.29
CA ALA A 651 23.30 21.91 17.49
C ALA A 651 24.43 20.89 17.75
N GLY A 652 25.65 21.42 18.06
CA GLY A 652 26.82 20.60 18.34
C GLY A 652 27.49 19.99 17.12
N VAL A 653 27.03 20.27 15.90
CA VAL A 653 27.64 19.80 14.66
C VAL A 653 28.60 20.87 14.13
N SER A 654 29.85 20.47 13.97
CA SER A 654 30.86 21.31 13.32
C SER A 654 30.73 21.25 11.79
N SER A 655 31.50 22.10 11.08
CA SER A 655 31.52 22.24 9.62
C SER A 655 31.83 20.98 8.79
N PHE A 656 31.88 19.79 9.40
CA PHE A 656 32.30 18.55 8.74
C PHE A 656 31.18 17.59 8.39
N MET A 657 29.95 18.06 8.36
CA MET A 657 28.79 17.19 8.03
C MET A 657 28.74 16.95 6.51
N PRO A 658 28.79 15.70 6.05
CA PRO A 658 28.53 15.40 4.65
C PRO A 658 27.04 15.55 4.32
N LEU A 659 26.76 16.21 3.20
CA LEU A 659 25.46 16.17 2.53
C LEU A 659 25.58 15.32 1.28
N ARG A 660 24.55 14.57 1.00
CA ARG A 660 24.48 13.70 -0.16
C ARG A 660 23.34 14.14 -1.06
N LEU A 661 23.65 14.38 -2.32
CA LEU A 661 22.72 14.77 -3.36
C LEU A 661 22.61 13.61 -4.34
N ALA A 662 21.46 12.97 -4.43
CA ALA A 662 21.22 11.83 -5.31
C ALA A 662 20.60 12.23 -6.65
N ASN A 663 19.73 13.25 -6.64
CA ASN A 663 19.14 13.82 -7.85
C ASN A 663 18.88 15.31 -7.63
N ILE A 664 19.05 16.09 -8.68
CA ILE A 664 18.54 17.46 -8.80
C ILE A 664 17.98 17.63 -10.21
N SER A 665 16.76 18.12 -10.32
CA SER A 665 16.13 18.40 -11.61
C SER A 665 15.30 19.68 -11.56
N ILE A 666 15.26 20.35 -12.68
CA ILE A 666 14.31 21.44 -12.92
C ILE A 666 13.28 20.92 -13.91
N LYS A 667 12.02 21.07 -13.56
CA LYS A 667 10.89 20.65 -14.35
C LYS A 667 10.01 21.84 -14.68
N TYR A 668 9.29 21.76 -15.77
CA TYR A 668 8.31 22.76 -16.16
C TYR A 668 6.98 22.10 -16.52
N ASN A 669 5.89 22.81 -16.35
CA ASN A 669 4.57 22.31 -16.74
C ASN A 669 4.42 22.40 -18.27
N LYS A 670 3.79 21.35 -18.84
CA LYS A 670 3.46 21.29 -20.28
C LYS A 670 2.42 22.30 -20.69
#